data_b999f67a0ad9c4d137ba78d795d21073
#
_entry.id   b999f67a0ad9c4d137ba78d795d21073
#
_cell.length_a   1.000
_cell.length_b   1.000
_cell.length_c   1.000
_cell.angle_alpha   90.00
_cell.angle_beta   90.00
_cell.angle_gamma   90.00
#
_symmetry.space_group_name_H-M   'P 1'
#
loop_
_entity.id
_entity.type
_entity.pdbx_description
1 polymer ?
#
loop_
_entity_poly.entity_id
_entity_poly.type
_entity_poly.pdbx_seq_one_letter_code
_entity_poly.pdbx_strand_id
1 'polypeptide(L)'
;MPFLNPLLLLAGLGVALPILAHLLNRYRVQHTPWAAMQFLNRSVRVRSRQLRLRDLLLLLLRCSVVLLLAFALSRPATHDSDGSWLPGERRAGVVIALDTSFSMQHSDGQSTRFERALEQIDVISNRIHTGDPVSLVLLGGEHTVVMRNMAYEPEKFHDILQKQRVSAESLDLDSVPKRLHDLAEDMVAHQKEIYIVSDIQAHDWQPRSKRLRKTLKALDGAASVFLVPVSGSEDNLAVTDLSLVSGTLRKGTVARYQATIRNCGTNPVSDVEVQCRVDGVQIDSKRISLVLPGASETVSLFVPFHNAGATRITAAVSGDSLPADNVRRVVAVVRDRVSVLCVDGSSGDAGRLIISALLARNEGAEDKDYIVRSVPWLAFPGEDLEYVDVVVMANVPEITPVQAQQLSRYVRKGNGLVWFAGDQIKIAEWNERSERANEADGAVKTPLLPAVIEPVVDNSDAIGAGKPLDPSMPDHLLCRPLQSLPADLLSETRFVKHLKVQPAATSVAVLNVAGSESPILLEHSLGRGHVVMFTTSAEATWNNMALTPVFPMLMQQVVTYLVGREFEQPRVVGDSLSLSYTEQPNASDAVFDTPSKNTIDVPVREYRNQYVAMLENAQEAGFYVARVSVQAPGMPIAVNVDTRESDVACLPETDLRTVLDDTGIAIATSEAELLSEIEAVRTGQSSWRFFMLMGLTFLIAESLFADRLLSKQLSRQQSPVGTEAKQDV
;
A
#
# COMPACT_ATOMS: atom_id res chain seq x y z
N MET A 1 -9.22 -34.73 -26.82
CA MET A 1 -10.31 -33.72 -26.97
C MET A 1 -11.56 -34.28 -26.33
N PRO A 2 -12.02 -33.79 -25.22
CA PRO A 2 -13.33 -34.10 -24.68
C PRO A 2 -14.42 -33.49 -25.56
N PHE A 3 -15.59 -34.11 -25.60
CA PHE A 3 -16.74 -33.63 -26.32
C PHE A 3 -17.80 -33.13 -25.34
N LEU A 4 -18.29 -31.91 -25.54
CA LEU A 4 -19.35 -31.36 -24.70
C LEU A 4 -20.68 -32.10 -24.86
N ASN A 5 -20.94 -32.60 -26.06
CA ASN A 5 -22.15 -33.38 -26.37
C ASN A 5 -21.80 -34.70 -27.05
N PRO A 6 -21.24 -35.70 -26.33
CA PRO A 6 -20.76 -36.96 -26.95
C PRO A 6 -21.84 -37.78 -27.63
N LEU A 7 -23.10 -37.69 -27.17
CA LEU A 7 -24.25 -38.35 -27.81
C LEU A 7 -24.51 -37.87 -29.25
N LEU A 8 -24.13 -36.63 -29.59
CA LEU A 8 -24.26 -36.12 -30.96
C LEU A 8 -23.23 -36.67 -31.93
N LEU A 9 -22.19 -37.36 -31.47
CA LEU A 9 -21.31 -38.16 -32.33
C LEU A 9 -22.07 -39.31 -33.03
N LEU A 10 -23.17 -39.80 -32.43
CA LEU A 10 -24.05 -40.80 -33.05
C LEU A 10 -24.71 -40.25 -34.31
N ALA A 11 -24.82 -38.92 -34.50
CA ALA A 11 -25.24 -38.31 -35.77
C ALA A 11 -24.26 -38.63 -36.91
N GLY A 12 -23.00 -39.03 -36.60
CA GLY A 12 -22.03 -39.53 -37.56
C GLY A 12 -22.48 -40.85 -38.27
N LEU A 13 -23.37 -41.61 -37.63
CA LEU A 13 -24.01 -42.79 -38.27
C LEU A 13 -24.86 -42.37 -39.47
N GLY A 14 -25.23 -41.11 -39.58
CA GLY A 14 -25.91 -40.50 -40.77
C GLY A 14 -25.08 -40.61 -42.07
N VAL A 15 -23.76 -40.93 -41.99
CA VAL A 15 -22.90 -41.28 -43.15
C VAL A 15 -23.44 -42.50 -43.88
N ALA A 16 -24.20 -43.37 -43.21
CA ALA A 16 -24.86 -44.50 -43.87
C ALA A 16 -25.84 -44.08 -44.98
N LEU A 17 -26.48 -42.92 -44.84
CA LEU A 17 -27.46 -42.39 -45.82
C LEU A 17 -26.83 -42.11 -47.19
N PRO A 18 -25.78 -41.32 -47.36
CA PRO A 18 -25.12 -41.08 -48.63
C PRO A 18 -24.50 -42.38 -49.20
N ILE A 19 -23.99 -43.27 -48.35
CA ILE A 19 -23.45 -44.57 -48.80
C ILE A 19 -24.59 -45.43 -49.37
N LEU A 20 -25.71 -45.56 -48.68
CA LEU A 20 -26.88 -46.32 -49.10
C LEU A 20 -27.47 -45.75 -50.39
N ALA A 21 -27.60 -44.44 -50.47
CA ALA A 21 -28.04 -43.77 -51.69
C ALA A 21 -27.14 -44.04 -52.88
N HIS A 22 -25.80 -44.03 -52.66
CA HIS A 22 -24.82 -44.35 -53.68
C HIS A 22 -24.94 -45.83 -54.17
N LEU A 23 -25.10 -46.77 -53.24
CA LEU A 23 -25.29 -48.19 -53.56
C LEU A 23 -26.60 -48.44 -54.30
N LEU A 24 -27.75 -47.85 -53.87
CA LEU A 24 -29.01 -47.99 -54.54
C LEU A 24 -29.01 -47.39 -55.93
N ASN A 25 -28.36 -46.26 -56.16
CA ASN A 25 -28.23 -45.62 -57.44
C ASN A 25 -27.34 -46.44 -58.42
N ARG A 26 -26.40 -47.22 -57.89
CA ARG A 26 -25.52 -48.11 -58.66
C ARG A 26 -26.27 -49.31 -59.25
N TYR A 27 -27.39 -49.76 -58.67
CA TYR A 27 -28.21 -50.86 -59.15
C TYR A 27 -29.24 -50.48 -60.22
N ARG A 28 -29.46 -49.17 -60.53
CA ARG A 28 -30.32 -48.74 -61.62
C ARG A 28 -29.53 -48.66 -62.95
N VAL A 29 -29.10 -49.80 -63.50
CA VAL A 29 -28.56 -49.84 -64.84
C VAL A 29 -29.65 -50.37 -65.78
N GLN A 30 -30.17 -49.47 -66.65
CA GLN A 30 -31.02 -49.91 -67.76
C GLN A 30 -30.16 -50.48 -68.85
N HIS A 31 -30.37 -51.76 -69.12
CA HIS A 31 -29.77 -52.44 -70.25
C HIS A 31 -30.62 -52.14 -71.50
N THR A 32 -30.13 -51.28 -72.39
CA THR A 32 -30.64 -51.18 -73.77
C THR A 32 -29.76 -51.98 -74.70
N PRO A 33 -30.29 -53.05 -75.38
CA PRO A 33 -29.53 -53.80 -76.30
C PRO A 33 -29.26 -53.06 -77.59
N TRP A 34 -27.98 -52.81 -77.88
CA TRP A 34 -27.58 -52.07 -79.10
C TRP A 34 -26.58 -52.93 -79.89
N ALA A 35 -26.86 -53.19 -81.21
CA ALA A 35 -26.17 -54.17 -82.03
C ALA A 35 -24.72 -53.86 -82.48
N ALA A 36 -24.18 -52.65 -82.19
CA ALA A 36 -22.85 -52.19 -82.66
C ALA A 36 -21.76 -52.20 -81.58
N MET A 37 -21.78 -53.07 -80.59
CA MET A 37 -20.88 -53.10 -79.44
C MET A 37 -19.45 -53.58 -79.67
N GLN A 38 -19.15 -54.17 -80.80
CA GLN A 38 -17.80 -54.82 -81.04
C GLN A 38 -16.66 -53.81 -81.30
N PHE A 39 -16.98 -52.60 -81.74
CA PHE A 39 -15.95 -51.57 -82.07
C PHE A 39 -15.62 -50.58 -80.98
N LEU A 40 -16.32 -50.59 -79.85
CA LEU A 40 -16.17 -49.56 -78.75
C LEU A 40 -15.39 -50.08 -77.55
N ASN A 41 -14.96 -51.33 -77.53
CA ASN A 41 -14.43 -51.98 -76.30
C ASN A 41 -13.10 -51.38 -75.78
N ARG A 42 -12.38 -50.56 -76.51
CA ARG A 42 -11.07 -50.05 -76.10
C ARG A 42 -11.15 -48.66 -75.47
N SER A 43 -12.10 -47.84 -75.86
CA SER A 43 -12.26 -46.49 -75.33
C SER A 43 -13.12 -46.42 -74.04
N VAL A 44 -13.95 -47.42 -73.80
CA VAL A 44 -14.88 -47.50 -72.65
C VAL A 44 -14.16 -47.86 -71.35
N ARG A 45 -13.04 -48.62 -71.38
CA ARG A 45 -12.33 -49.01 -70.17
C ARG A 45 -11.62 -47.85 -69.46
N VAL A 46 -11.08 -46.86 -70.17
CA VAL A 46 -10.37 -45.72 -69.56
C VAL A 46 -11.38 -44.73 -69.01
N ARG A 47 -12.51 -44.52 -69.70
CA ARG A 47 -13.57 -43.62 -69.25
C ARG A 47 -14.33 -44.15 -68.02
N SER A 48 -14.53 -45.45 -67.91
CA SER A 48 -15.24 -46.01 -66.73
C SER A 48 -14.45 -45.91 -65.44
N ARG A 49 -13.10 -45.88 -65.45
CA ARG A 49 -12.26 -45.63 -64.26
C ARG A 49 -12.33 -44.22 -63.82
N GLN A 50 -12.33 -43.23 -64.74
CA GLN A 50 -12.44 -41.81 -64.39
C GLN A 50 -13.80 -41.43 -63.80
N LEU A 51 -14.89 -42.01 -64.33
CA LEU A 51 -16.23 -41.80 -63.77
C LEU A 51 -16.37 -42.43 -62.38
N ARG A 52 -15.86 -43.63 -62.16
CA ARG A 52 -15.90 -44.26 -60.83
C ARG A 52 -15.09 -43.48 -59.80
N LEU A 53 -13.95 -42.93 -60.17
CA LEU A 53 -13.13 -42.08 -59.26
C LEU A 53 -13.85 -40.79 -58.91
N ARG A 54 -14.59 -40.17 -59.83
CA ARG A 54 -15.37 -38.95 -59.59
C ARG A 54 -16.59 -39.19 -58.71
N ASP A 55 -17.30 -40.29 -58.91
CA ASP A 55 -18.46 -40.66 -58.09
C ASP A 55 -18.02 -41.02 -56.67
N LEU A 56 -16.85 -41.63 -56.53
CA LEU A 56 -16.26 -41.98 -55.25
C LEU A 56 -15.76 -40.71 -54.52
N LEU A 57 -15.21 -39.71 -55.24
CA LEU A 57 -14.81 -38.42 -54.68
C LEU A 57 -16.02 -37.64 -54.16
N LEU A 58 -17.14 -37.58 -54.93
CA LEU A 58 -18.36 -36.98 -54.49
C LEU A 58 -18.98 -37.65 -53.27
N LEU A 59 -18.94 -38.98 -53.20
CA LEU A 59 -19.37 -39.75 -52.05
C LEU A 59 -18.52 -39.41 -50.83
N LEU A 60 -17.20 -39.33 -51.00
CA LEU A 60 -16.26 -38.99 -49.92
C LEU A 60 -16.53 -37.59 -49.40
N LEU A 61 -16.74 -36.61 -50.30
CA LEU A 61 -17.12 -35.22 -49.90
C LEU A 61 -18.41 -35.19 -49.09
N ARG A 62 -19.46 -35.93 -49.52
CA ARG A 62 -20.75 -36.00 -48.78
C ARG A 62 -20.61 -36.65 -47.42
N CYS A 63 -19.85 -37.74 -47.33
CA CYS A 63 -19.57 -38.41 -46.07
C CYS A 63 -18.78 -37.47 -45.14
N SER A 64 -17.79 -36.74 -45.68
CA SER A 64 -16.99 -35.78 -44.90
C SER A 64 -17.82 -34.65 -44.35
N VAL A 65 -18.77 -34.08 -45.12
CA VAL A 65 -19.68 -33.03 -44.63
C VAL A 65 -20.51 -33.55 -43.46
N VAL A 66 -21.08 -34.75 -43.53
CA VAL A 66 -21.89 -35.32 -42.44
C VAL A 66 -21.03 -35.55 -41.19
N LEU A 67 -19.80 -36.08 -41.36
CA LEU A 67 -18.87 -36.28 -40.26
C LEU A 67 -18.46 -34.94 -39.61
N LEU A 68 -18.10 -33.94 -40.41
CA LEU A 68 -17.71 -32.62 -39.92
C LEU A 68 -18.84 -31.92 -39.17
N LEU A 69 -20.09 -32.07 -39.68
CA LEU A 69 -21.27 -31.59 -38.97
C LEU A 69 -21.49 -32.31 -37.62
N ALA A 70 -21.36 -33.63 -37.59
CA ALA A 70 -21.44 -34.41 -36.35
C ALA A 70 -20.37 -34.00 -35.36
N PHE A 71 -19.13 -33.76 -35.82
CA PHE A 71 -18.04 -33.23 -35.01
C PHE A 71 -18.33 -31.81 -34.52
N ALA A 72 -18.82 -30.91 -35.37
CA ALA A 72 -19.18 -29.57 -34.99
C ALA A 72 -20.27 -29.54 -33.91
N LEU A 73 -21.32 -30.36 -34.06
CA LEU A 73 -22.41 -30.49 -33.09
C LEU A 73 -22.00 -31.11 -31.77
N SER A 74 -21.03 -32.04 -31.81
CA SER A 74 -20.47 -32.69 -30.60
C SER A 74 -19.58 -31.73 -29.80
N ARG A 75 -19.26 -30.53 -30.34
CA ARG A 75 -18.44 -29.48 -29.71
C ARG A 75 -17.14 -30.01 -29.09
N PRO A 76 -16.16 -30.41 -29.89
CA PRO A 76 -14.86 -30.82 -29.36
C PRO A 76 -14.19 -29.66 -28.68
N ALA A 77 -13.75 -29.84 -27.43
CA ALA A 77 -13.00 -28.86 -26.65
C ALA A 77 -11.52 -29.21 -26.64
N THR A 78 -10.66 -28.25 -26.87
CA THR A 78 -9.21 -28.39 -26.72
C THR A 78 -8.81 -28.05 -25.32
N HIS A 79 -8.23 -29.00 -24.58
CA HIS A 79 -7.55 -28.78 -23.29
C HIS A 79 -6.13 -29.27 -23.38
N ASP A 80 -5.21 -28.54 -22.80
CA ASP A 80 -3.78 -28.83 -22.88
C ASP A 80 -3.28 -29.93 -21.93
N SER A 81 -4.14 -30.71 -21.27
CA SER A 81 -3.72 -31.74 -20.34
C SER A 81 -4.63 -32.97 -20.31
N ASP A 82 -3.97 -34.11 -20.44
CA ASP A 82 -4.35 -35.48 -20.12
C ASP A 82 -5.74 -36.03 -20.46
N GLY A 83 -5.74 -36.77 -21.45
CA GLY A 83 -6.45 -37.89 -22.05
C GLY A 83 -7.70 -38.53 -21.47
N SER A 84 -8.55 -37.89 -20.67
CA SER A 84 -9.79 -38.52 -20.25
C SER A 84 -10.94 -38.22 -21.23
N TRP A 85 -11.53 -39.29 -21.79
CA TRP A 85 -12.59 -39.29 -22.78
C TRP A 85 -14.00 -39.02 -22.25
N LEU A 86 -14.18 -39.08 -20.93
CA LEU A 86 -15.49 -39.02 -20.32
C LEU A 86 -15.71 -37.62 -19.71
N PRO A 87 -16.91 -37.02 -19.90
CA PRO A 87 -17.32 -35.86 -19.12
C PRO A 87 -17.57 -36.35 -17.69
N GLY A 88 -16.55 -36.30 -16.86
CA GLY A 88 -16.69 -36.36 -15.41
C GLY A 88 -16.62 -34.96 -14.88
N GLU A 89 -17.44 -34.66 -13.89
CA GLU A 89 -17.31 -33.45 -13.10
C GLU A 89 -15.88 -33.40 -12.55
N ARG A 90 -15.05 -32.52 -13.16
CA ARG A 90 -13.65 -32.39 -12.75
C ARG A 90 -13.63 -31.59 -11.48
N ARG A 91 -13.06 -32.15 -10.42
CA ARG A 91 -12.81 -31.45 -9.18
C ARG A 91 -11.89 -30.27 -9.43
N ALA A 92 -12.37 -29.06 -9.15
CA ALA A 92 -11.61 -27.84 -9.21
C ALA A 92 -11.13 -27.46 -7.80
N GLY A 93 -9.83 -27.18 -7.65
CA GLY A 93 -9.31 -26.57 -6.44
C GLY A 93 -9.55 -25.08 -6.50
N VAL A 94 -10.22 -24.51 -5.50
CA VAL A 94 -10.63 -23.11 -5.50
C VAL A 94 -9.96 -22.33 -4.37
N VAL A 95 -9.27 -21.23 -4.71
CA VAL A 95 -8.75 -20.26 -3.75
C VAL A 95 -9.59 -18.99 -3.86
N ILE A 96 -10.23 -18.59 -2.77
CA ILE A 96 -10.96 -17.34 -2.68
C ILE A 96 -10.13 -16.37 -1.84
N ALA A 97 -9.72 -15.27 -2.43
CA ALA A 97 -8.99 -14.18 -1.81
C ALA A 97 -9.93 -12.98 -1.66
N LEU A 98 -10.39 -12.77 -0.43
CA LEU A 98 -11.31 -11.69 -0.06
C LEU A 98 -10.54 -10.52 0.52
N ASP A 99 -10.65 -9.38 -0.11
CA ASP A 99 -10.14 -8.12 0.41
C ASP A 99 -10.89 -7.70 1.67
N THR A 100 -10.15 -7.48 2.73
CA THR A 100 -10.66 -7.04 4.04
C THR A 100 -10.00 -5.75 4.51
N SER A 101 -9.34 -4.99 3.61
CA SER A 101 -8.82 -3.66 3.92
C SER A 101 -9.94 -2.72 4.38
N PHE A 102 -9.58 -1.66 5.13
CA PHE A 102 -10.63 -0.83 5.71
C PHE A 102 -11.46 -0.05 4.68
N SER A 103 -10.95 0.18 3.47
CA SER A 103 -11.70 0.76 2.34
C SER A 103 -12.96 -0.05 1.98
N MET A 104 -12.93 -1.36 2.23
CA MET A 104 -14.09 -2.23 2.02
C MET A 104 -15.28 -1.92 2.95
N GLN A 105 -15.10 -1.11 4.02
CA GLN A 105 -16.20 -0.58 4.84
C GLN A 105 -16.99 0.52 4.14
N HIS A 106 -16.43 1.11 3.07
CA HIS A 106 -17.07 2.22 2.38
C HIS A 106 -18.47 1.82 1.86
N SER A 107 -19.47 2.66 2.15
CA SER A 107 -20.88 2.41 1.79
C SER A 107 -21.40 3.47 0.82
N ASP A 108 -22.29 3.09 -0.09
CA ASP A 108 -23.06 4.02 -0.91
C ASP A 108 -24.42 4.38 -0.31
N GLY A 109 -24.66 3.99 0.95
CA GLY A 109 -25.92 4.17 1.67
C GLY A 109 -26.92 3.00 1.52
N GLN A 110 -26.63 2.01 0.66
CA GLN A 110 -27.41 0.77 0.52
C GLN A 110 -26.66 -0.44 1.07
N SER A 111 -25.41 -0.61 0.64
CA SER A 111 -24.53 -1.70 1.06
C SER A 111 -23.07 -1.23 1.10
N THR A 112 -22.26 -1.92 1.88
CA THR A 112 -20.80 -1.71 1.88
C THR A 112 -20.16 -2.46 0.70
N ARG A 113 -18.93 -2.05 0.33
CA ARG A 113 -18.12 -2.81 -0.64
C ARG A 113 -17.90 -4.25 -0.17
N PHE A 114 -17.72 -4.44 1.14
CA PHE A 114 -17.54 -5.76 1.74
C PHE A 114 -18.78 -6.65 1.58
N GLU A 115 -19.98 -6.12 1.83
CA GLU A 115 -21.22 -6.86 1.62
C GLU A 115 -21.39 -7.30 0.18
N ARG A 116 -21.08 -6.42 -0.80
CA ARG A 116 -21.07 -6.78 -2.22
C ARG A 116 -20.01 -7.84 -2.56
N ALA A 117 -18.84 -7.77 -1.91
CA ALA A 117 -17.83 -8.80 -2.07
C ALA A 117 -18.33 -10.16 -1.59
N LEU A 118 -19.03 -10.21 -0.46
CA LEU A 118 -19.65 -11.43 0.03
C LEU A 118 -20.71 -11.97 -0.95
N GLU A 119 -21.54 -11.10 -1.55
CA GLU A 119 -22.52 -11.48 -2.58
C GLU A 119 -21.82 -12.11 -3.81
N GLN A 120 -20.71 -11.52 -4.27
CA GLN A 120 -19.94 -12.09 -5.39
C GLN A 120 -19.33 -13.45 -5.02
N ILE A 121 -18.86 -13.62 -3.78
CA ILE A 121 -18.35 -14.90 -3.30
C ILE A 121 -19.48 -15.95 -3.22
N ASP A 122 -20.70 -15.57 -2.85
CA ASP A 122 -21.84 -16.48 -2.87
C ASP A 122 -22.15 -16.97 -4.28
N VAL A 123 -22.06 -16.10 -5.30
CA VAL A 123 -22.18 -16.49 -6.72
C VAL A 123 -21.09 -17.50 -7.13
N ILE A 124 -19.83 -17.26 -6.73
CA ILE A 124 -18.72 -18.16 -6.98
C ILE A 124 -18.95 -19.50 -6.27
N SER A 125 -19.36 -19.46 -5.00
CA SER A 125 -19.54 -20.64 -4.15
C SER A 125 -20.60 -21.60 -4.67
N ASN A 126 -21.66 -21.08 -5.31
CA ASN A 126 -22.70 -21.87 -5.96
C ASN A 126 -22.20 -22.69 -7.17
N ARG A 127 -20.98 -22.44 -7.63
CA ARG A 127 -20.32 -23.18 -8.71
C ARG A 127 -19.28 -24.19 -8.22
N ILE A 128 -19.07 -24.28 -6.91
CA ILE A 128 -18.14 -25.22 -6.29
C ILE A 128 -18.93 -26.49 -5.94
N HIS A 129 -18.38 -27.65 -6.28
CA HIS A 129 -19.03 -28.91 -5.95
C HIS A 129 -18.67 -29.37 -4.53
N THR A 130 -19.61 -30.00 -3.86
CA THR A 130 -19.35 -30.56 -2.53
C THR A 130 -18.17 -31.55 -2.55
N GLY A 131 -17.20 -31.31 -1.67
CA GLY A 131 -15.97 -32.09 -1.57
C GLY A 131 -14.80 -31.58 -2.40
N ASP A 132 -14.97 -30.50 -3.20
CA ASP A 132 -13.85 -29.83 -3.86
C ASP A 132 -12.94 -29.16 -2.82
N PRO A 133 -11.60 -29.14 -3.03
CA PRO A 133 -10.71 -28.46 -2.11
C PRO A 133 -10.85 -26.94 -2.24
N VAL A 134 -11.15 -26.27 -1.13
CA VAL A 134 -11.31 -24.81 -1.06
C VAL A 134 -10.38 -24.22 -0.01
N SER A 135 -9.78 -23.08 -0.35
CA SER A 135 -9.07 -22.20 0.56
C SER A 135 -9.71 -20.82 0.56
N LEU A 136 -9.85 -20.24 1.75
CA LEU A 136 -10.27 -18.84 1.93
C LEU A 136 -9.14 -18.08 2.60
N VAL A 137 -8.68 -17.01 1.95
CA VAL A 137 -7.67 -16.10 2.48
C VAL A 137 -8.23 -14.69 2.53
N LEU A 138 -8.04 -14.02 3.65
CA LEU A 138 -8.36 -12.61 3.83
C LEU A 138 -7.13 -11.79 3.44
N LEU A 139 -7.33 -10.84 2.54
CA LEU A 139 -6.30 -9.92 2.09
C LEU A 139 -6.35 -8.66 2.96
N GLY A 140 -5.45 -8.57 3.90
CA GLY A 140 -5.16 -7.45 4.78
C GLY A 140 -3.66 -7.39 4.98
N GLY A 141 -3.18 -6.85 6.08
CA GLY A 141 -1.74 -6.72 6.35
C GLY A 141 -0.98 -8.06 6.31
N GLU A 142 -1.44 -9.06 7.06
CA GLU A 142 -0.75 -10.37 7.17
C GLU A 142 -1.34 -11.50 6.30
N HIS A 143 -2.37 -11.24 5.51
CA HIS A 143 -3.08 -12.23 4.68
C HIS A 143 -3.45 -13.51 5.44
N THR A 144 -4.43 -13.41 6.30
CA THR A 144 -4.88 -14.50 7.17
C THR A 144 -5.57 -15.60 6.37
N VAL A 145 -5.07 -16.83 6.47
CA VAL A 145 -5.73 -18.01 5.88
C VAL A 145 -6.75 -18.57 6.84
N VAL A 146 -8.03 -18.38 6.53
CA VAL A 146 -9.17 -18.86 7.33
C VAL A 146 -9.46 -20.33 7.08
N MET A 147 -9.38 -20.73 5.81
CA MET A 147 -9.53 -22.12 5.37
C MET A 147 -8.39 -22.50 4.46
N ARG A 148 -7.75 -23.64 4.68
CA ARG A 148 -6.65 -24.13 3.85
C ARG A 148 -6.95 -25.54 3.34
N ASN A 149 -7.14 -25.67 2.02
CA ASN A 149 -7.33 -26.93 1.33
C ASN A 149 -8.38 -27.85 2.00
N MET A 150 -9.52 -27.30 2.39
CA MET A 150 -10.61 -28.02 3.05
C MET A 150 -11.65 -28.49 2.01
N ALA A 151 -12.26 -29.64 2.24
CA ALA A 151 -13.37 -30.08 1.41
C ALA A 151 -14.55 -29.09 1.53
N TYR A 152 -15.06 -28.66 0.38
CA TYR A 152 -16.17 -27.72 0.33
C TYR A 152 -17.46 -28.32 0.88
N GLU A 153 -18.00 -27.70 1.91
CA GLU A 153 -19.33 -27.97 2.49
C GLU A 153 -20.10 -26.64 2.52
N PRO A 154 -21.18 -26.48 1.74
CA PRO A 154 -21.85 -25.19 1.56
C PRO A 154 -22.23 -24.49 2.85
N GLU A 155 -22.87 -25.19 3.78
CA GLU A 155 -23.33 -24.61 5.06
C GLU A 155 -22.15 -24.12 5.91
N LYS A 156 -21.10 -24.93 6.05
CA LYS A 156 -19.91 -24.56 6.83
C LYS A 156 -19.14 -23.40 6.20
N PHE A 157 -19.02 -23.40 4.87
CA PHE A 157 -18.36 -22.31 4.16
C PHE A 157 -19.11 -20.99 4.36
N HIS A 158 -20.43 -21.01 4.18
CA HIS A 158 -21.28 -19.84 4.41
C HIS A 158 -21.19 -19.34 5.86
N ASP A 159 -21.24 -20.20 6.84
CA ASP A 159 -21.07 -19.85 8.27
C ASP A 159 -19.70 -19.20 8.56
N ILE A 160 -18.64 -19.69 7.92
CA ILE A 160 -17.31 -19.11 8.09
C ILE A 160 -17.24 -17.74 7.39
N LEU A 161 -17.79 -17.63 6.19
CA LEU A 161 -17.79 -16.39 5.42
C LEU A 161 -18.55 -15.27 6.13
N GLN A 162 -19.72 -15.55 6.70
CA GLN A 162 -20.55 -14.60 7.43
C GLN A 162 -19.90 -14.07 8.72
N LYS A 163 -18.94 -14.79 9.28
CA LYS A 163 -18.17 -14.37 10.47
C LYS A 163 -17.04 -13.41 10.15
N GLN A 164 -16.66 -13.31 8.87
CA GLN A 164 -15.58 -12.40 8.50
C GLN A 164 -15.99 -10.95 8.65
N ARG A 165 -15.03 -10.11 8.97
CA ARG A 165 -15.22 -8.67 9.16
C ARG A 165 -14.09 -7.95 8.44
N VAL A 166 -14.36 -6.72 8.07
CA VAL A 166 -13.33 -5.81 7.54
C VAL A 166 -12.33 -5.50 8.65
N SER A 167 -11.06 -5.53 8.34
CA SER A 167 -9.99 -5.13 9.25
C SER A 167 -9.77 -3.62 9.18
N ALA A 168 -8.97 -3.09 10.11
CA ALA A 168 -8.50 -1.71 10.02
C ALA A 168 -7.13 -1.61 9.30
N GLU A 169 -6.63 -2.72 8.76
CA GLU A 169 -5.35 -2.81 8.04
C GLU A 169 -5.51 -2.36 6.58
N SER A 170 -4.40 -1.95 5.97
CA SER A 170 -4.29 -1.69 4.54
C SER A 170 -3.94 -2.96 3.77
N LEU A 171 -4.24 -2.95 2.45
CA LEU A 171 -3.90 -4.06 1.55
C LEU A 171 -2.39 -4.06 1.23
N ASP A 172 -1.67 -5.14 1.56
CA ASP A 172 -0.30 -5.38 1.08
C ASP A 172 -0.32 -6.18 -0.23
N LEU A 173 -0.55 -5.49 -1.34
CA LEU A 173 -0.64 -6.10 -2.66
C LEU A 173 0.67 -6.77 -3.14
N ASP A 174 1.83 -6.39 -2.59
CA ASP A 174 3.13 -6.94 -3.00
C ASP A 174 3.30 -8.42 -2.59
N SER A 175 2.71 -8.84 -1.48
CA SER A 175 2.80 -10.21 -0.97
C SER A 175 1.67 -11.15 -1.41
N VAL A 176 0.54 -10.60 -1.90
CA VAL A 176 -0.63 -11.36 -2.37
C VAL A 176 -0.29 -12.44 -3.40
N PRO A 177 0.45 -12.17 -4.52
CA PRO A 177 0.67 -13.18 -5.54
C PRO A 177 1.43 -14.40 -5.02
N LYS A 178 2.42 -14.18 -4.15
CA LYS A 178 3.17 -15.29 -3.54
C LYS A 178 2.27 -16.14 -2.67
N ARG A 179 1.44 -15.50 -1.84
CA ARG A 179 0.51 -16.20 -0.94
C ARG A 179 -0.49 -17.05 -1.70
N LEU A 180 -1.05 -16.51 -2.79
CA LEU A 180 -1.99 -17.22 -3.65
C LEU A 180 -1.34 -18.39 -4.38
N HIS A 181 -0.10 -18.21 -4.85
CA HIS A 181 0.67 -19.29 -5.47
C HIS A 181 0.90 -20.45 -4.51
N ASP A 182 1.36 -20.18 -3.28
CA ASP A 182 1.60 -21.20 -2.25
C ASP A 182 0.30 -21.98 -1.93
N LEU A 183 -0.84 -21.28 -1.82
CA LEU A 183 -2.14 -21.92 -1.57
C LEU A 183 -2.61 -22.78 -2.76
N ALA A 184 -2.37 -22.34 -3.99
CA ALA A 184 -2.70 -23.09 -5.17
C ALA A 184 -1.80 -24.32 -5.35
N GLU A 185 -0.51 -24.25 -5.02
CA GLU A 185 0.40 -25.40 -5.08
C GLU A 185 0.00 -26.49 -4.09
N ASP A 186 -0.44 -26.14 -2.89
CA ASP A 186 -0.88 -27.08 -1.86
C ASP A 186 -2.12 -27.92 -2.26
N MET A 187 -2.87 -27.48 -3.27
CA MET A 187 -4.09 -28.15 -3.68
C MET A 187 -3.81 -29.32 -4.63
N VAL A 188 -4.38 -30.48 -4.31
CA VAL A 188 -4.39 -31.65 -5.18
C VAL A 188 -5.65 -31.64 -6.04
N ALA A 189 -5.64 -30.86 -7.11
CA ALA A 189 -6.72 -30.77 -8.08
C ALA A 189 -6.16 -30.66 -9.50
N HIS A 190 -6.89 -31.22 -10.49
CA HIS A 190 -6.48 -31.12 -11.90
C HIS A 190 -6.63 -29.71 -12.48
N GLN A 191 -7.61 -28.98 -11.99
CA GLN A 191 -7.87 -27.60 -12.34
C GLN A 191 -7.86 -26.78 -11.07
N LYS A 192 -7.19 -25.65 -11.11
CA LYS A 192 -7.09 -24.73 -9.98
C LYS A 192 -7.59 -23.36 -10.40
N GLU A 193 -8.40 -22.76 -9.56
CA GLU A 193 -9.02 -21.46 -9.80
C GLU A 193 -8.74 -20.54 -8.62
N ILE A 194 -8.33 -19.32 -8.91
CA ILE A 194 -8.07 -18.27 -7.90
C ILE A 194 -9.02 -17.12 -8.18
N TYR A 195 -9.80 -16.73 -7.22
CA TYR A 195 -10.71 -15.58 -7.26
C TYR A 195 -10.21 -14.49 -6.33
N ILE A 196 -9.86 -13.34 -6.88
CA ILE A 196 -9.44 -12.15 -6.11
C ILE A 196 -10.61 -11.19 -6.12
N VAL A 197 -11.24 -10.98 -4.97
CA VAL A 197 -12.39 -10.10 -4.79
C VAL A 197 -11.94 -8.88 -4.00
N SER A 198 -11.84 -7.71 -4.65
CA SER A 198 -11.29 -6.47 -4.08
C SER A 198 -11.91 -5.25 -4.76
N ASP A 199 -11.86 -4.09 -4.13
CA ASP A 199 -12.31 -2.81 -4.69
C ASP A 199 -11.32 -2.18 -5.70
N ILE A 200 -10.15 -2.78 -5.86
CA ILE A 200 -9.13 -2.39 -6.87
C ILE A 200 -8.78 -0.91 -6.80
N GLN A 201 -8.34 -0.45 -5.64
CA GLN A 201 -8.00 0.97 -5.48
C GLN A 201 -6.85 1.43 -6.39
N ALA A 202 -7.01 2.59 -7.01
CA ALA A 202 -6.07 3.13 -7.99
C ALA A 202 -4.67 3.36 -7.37
N HIS A 203 -4.60 3.81 -6.12
CA HIS A 203 -3.33 4.11 -5.45
C HIS A 203 -2.47 2.86 -5.20
N ASP A 204 -3.06 1.67 -5.08
CA ASP A 204 -2.33 0.42 -4.91
C ASP A 204 -1.91 -0.21 -6.23
N TRP A 205 -2.82 -0.27 -7.19
CA TRP A 205 -2.62 -1.00 -8.43
C TRP A 205 -1.81 -0.22 -9.47
N GLN A 206 -2.01 1.09 -9.60
CA GLN A 206 -1.39 1.91 -10.65
C GLN A 206 0.14 2.10 -10.46
N PRO A 207 0.66 2.51 -9.27
CA PRO A 207 2.10 2.74 -9.08
C PRO A 207 2.93 1.46 -9.19
N ARG A 208 2.35 0.32 -8.82
CA ARG A 208 3.01 -0.99 -8.77
C ARG A 208 2.84 -1.81 -10.04
N SER A 209 2.19 -1.28 -11.06
CA SER A 209 1.76 -2.00 -12.28
C SER A 209 2.83 -2.90 -12.91
N LYS A 210 4.08 -2.43 -13.04
CA LYS A 210 5.17 -3.23 -13.64
C LYS A 210 5.61 -4.40 -12.77
N ARG A 211 5.73 -4.19 -11.46
CA ARG A 211 6.12 -5.23 -10.50
C ARG A 211 4.99 -6.23 -10.31
N LEU A 212 3.79 -5.72 -10.13
CA LEU A 212 2.57 -6.50 -9.97
C LEU A 212 2.32 -7.41 -11.19
N ARG A 213 2.43 -6.87 -12.41
CA ARG A 213 2.34 -7.64 -13.65
C ARG A 213 3.31 -8.82 -13.66
N LYS A 214 4.56 -8.59 -13.25
CA LYS A 214 5.58 -9.65 -13.21
C LYS A 214 5.24 -10.73 -12.18
N THR A 215 4.75 -10.35 -11.00
CA THR A 215 4.42 -11.29 -9.93
C THR A 215 3.10 -12.03 -10.19
N LEU A 216 2.10 -11.36 -10.75
CA LEU A 216 0.85 -11.99 -11.16
C LEU A 216 1.04 -12.96 -12.34
N LYS A 217 1.94 -12.63 -13.26
CA LYS A 217 2.31 -13.55 -14.35
C LYS A 217 2.91 -14.89 -13.84
N ALA A 218 3.47 -14.90 -12.64
CA ALA A 218 3.94 -16.15 -12.03
C ALA A 218 2.80 -17.08 -11.59
N LEU A 219 1.58 -16.58 -11.46
CA LEU A 219 0.38 -17.39 -11.22
C LEU A 219 -0.13 -18.06 -12.52
N ASP A 220 0.23 -17.51 -13.68
CA ASP A 220 -0.09 -18.08 -14.98
C ASP A 220 0.57 -19.46 -15.12
N GLY A 221 -0.22 -20.47 -15.45
CA GLY A 221 0.22 -21.86 -15.48
C GLY A 221 0.08 -22.63 -14.16
N ALA A 222 -0.05 -21.95 -13.01
CA ALA A 222 -0.33 -22.60 -11.72
C ALA A 222 -1.83 -22.75 -11.48
N ALA A 223 -2.62 -21.74 -11.85
CA ALA A 223 -4.07 -21.69 -11.72
C ALA A 223 -4.67 -20.68 -12.70
N SER A 224 -5.97 -20.81 -13.01
CA SER A 224 -6.73 -19.78 -13.70
C SER A 224 -7.13 -18.69 -12.69
N VAL A 225 -6.75 -17.44 -12.96
CA VAL A 225 -6.97 -16.33 -12.02
C VAL A 225 -8.09 -15.43 -12.53
N PHE A 226 -9.05 -15.17 -11.65
CA PHE A 226 -10.19 -14.29 -11.88
C PHE A 226 -10.11 -13.10 -10.93
N LEU A 227 -10.10 -11.91 -11.47
CA LEU A 227 -10.21 -10.68 -10.71
C LEU A 227 -11.65 -10.19 -10.75
N VAL A 228 -12.26 -10.05 -9.58
CA VAL A 228 -13.64 -9.64 -9.39
C VAL A 228 -13.66 -8.28 -8.72
N PRO A 229 -13.73 -7.18 -9.49
CA PRO A 229 -13.78 -5.83 -8.96
C PRO A 229 -15.11 -5.58 -8.23
N VAL A 230 -15.02 -5.01 -7.03
CA VAL A 230 -16.18 -4.57 -6.26
C VAL A 230 -16.28 -3.06 -6.35
N SER A 231 -17.27 -2.57 -7.07
CA SER A 231 -17.51 -1.13 -7.23
C SER A 231 -18.33 -0.55 -6.08
N GLY A 232 -18.20 0.77 -5.87
CA GLY A 232 -18.97 1.52 -4.87
C GLY A 232 -18.90 3.01 -5.14
N SER A 233 -19.45 3.84 -4.23
CA SER A 233 -19.22 5.28 -4.24
C SER A 233 -17.72 5.59 -4.07
N GLU A 234 -17.27 6.71 -4.62
CA GLU A 234 -15.89 7.19 -4.49
C GLU A 234 -15.80 8.45 -3.62
N ASP A 235 -16.91 8.88 -3.00
CA ASP A 235 -16.90 10.07 -2.14
C ASP A 235 -16.45 9.72 -0.73
N ASN A 236 -15.35 10.35 -0.28
CA ASN A 236 -14.79 10.15 1.04
C ASN A 236 -14.13 11.43 1.56
N LEU A 237 -14.26 11.70 2.86
CA LEU A 237 -13.65 12.82 3.56
C LEU A 237 -12.82 12.30 4.73
N ALA A 238 -11.51 12.49 4.70
CA ALA A 238 -10.59 11.93 5.69
C ALA A 238 -9.88 12.99 6.54
N VAL A 239 -9.61 12.66 7.80
CA VAL A 239 -8.65 13.41 8.62
C VAL A 239 -7.26 12.79 8.41
N THR A 240 -6.46 13.41 7.55
CA THR A 240 -5.17 12.84 7.13
C THR A 240 -4.03 13.14 8.09
N ASP A 241 -4.07 14.27 8.80
CA ASP A 241 -3.04 14.64 9.78
C ASP A 241 -3.63 15.36 11.00
N LEU A 242 -2.96 15.19 12.13
CA LEU A 242 -3.18 15.94 13.36
C LEU A 242 -1.83 16.16 14.03
N SER A 243 -1.29 17.36 13.94
CA SER A 243 0.06 17.68 14.42
C SER A 243 0.12 18.93 15.29
N LEU A 244 1.08 18.95 16.22
CA LEU A 244 1.38 20.13 17.06
C LEU A 244 2.08 21.18 16.20
N VAL A 245 1.53 22.39 16.15
CA VAL A 245 2.10 23.53 15.41
C VAL A 245 2.85 24.47 16.33
N SER A 246 2.29 24.79 17.49
CA SER A 246 2.90 25.72 18.45
C SER A 246 2.31 25.52 19.85
N GLY A 247 3.03 26.00 20.84
CA GLY A 247 2.70 25.87 22.26
C GLY A 247 3.56 24.82 22.94
N THR A 248 3.53 24.82 24.27
CA THR A 248 4.27 23.90 25.13
C THR A 248 3.34 22.81 25.67
N LEU A 249 3.80 21.56 25.68
CA LEU A 249 3.05 20.45 26.28
C LEU A 249 3.23 20.46 27.81
N ARG A 250 2.58 21.45 28.46
CA ARG A 250 2.70 21.68 29.88
C ARG A 250 1.33 21.95 30.50
N LYS A 251 1.16 21.55 31.76
CA LYS A 251 -0.01 21.84 32.56
C LYS A 251 -0.27 23.36 32.63
N GLY A 252 -1.52 23.75 32.46
CA GLY A 252 -1.94 25.18 32.51
C GLY A 252 -1.71 25.93 31.19
N THR A 253 -1.15 25.30 30.14
CA THR A 253 -0.94 25.96 28.84
C THR A 253 -1.96 25.55 27.81
N VAL A 254 -2.01 26.29 26.70
CA VAL A 254 -2.80 25.95 25.51
C VAL A 254 -1.85 25.72 24.34
N ALA A 255 -1.95 24.54 23.70
CA ALA A 255 -1.20 24.24 22.50
C ALA A 255 -2.11 24.37 21.28
N ARG A 256 -1.51 24.78 20.14
CA ARG A 256 -2.18 24.83 18.84
C ARG A 256 -1.83 23.60 18.02
N TYR A 257 -2.81 22.75 17.81
CA TYR A 257 -2.76 21.64 16.87
C TYR A 257 -3.36 22.05 15.52
N GLN A 258 -2.93 21.42 14.47
CA GLN A 258 -3.48 21.57 13.14
C GLN A 258 -4.01 20.22 12.68
N ALA A 259 -5.27 20.17 12.31
CA ALA A 259 -5.87 19.03 11.65
C ALA A 259 -5.95 19.31 10.15
N THR A 260 -5.58 18.33 9.33
CA THR A 260 -5.69 18.37 7.87
C THR A 260 -6.82 17.47 7.44
N ILE A 261 -7.81 18.05 6.76
CA ILE A 261 -8.98 17.36 6.23
C ILE A 261 -8.85 17.31 4.70
N ARG A 262 -8.87 16.12 4.12
CA ARG A 262 -8.78 15.90 2.68
C ARG A 262 -10.09 15.35 2.14
N ASN A 263 -10.59 15.97 1.08
CA ASN A 263 -11.67 15.42 0.28
C ASN A 263 -11.07 14.48 -0.78
N CYS A 264 -11.21 13.18 -0.58
CA CYS A 264 -10.73 12.16 -1.50
C CYS A 264 -11.78 11.83 -2.58
N GLY A 265 -12.98 12.43 -2.49
CA GLY A 265 -14.08 12.19 -3.42
C GLY A 265 -14.04 13.07 -4.66
N THR A 266 -15.05 12.87 -5.50
CA THR A 266 -15.26 13.58 -6.78
C THR A 266 -16.16 14.79 -6.63
N ASN A 267 -16.90 14.91 -5.52
CA ASN A 267 -17.85 15.99 -5.26
C ASN A 267 -17.31 16.96 -4.20
N PRO A 268 -17.59 18.28 -4.30
CA PRO A 268 -17.23 19.22 -3.25
C PRO A 268 -18.07 18.99 -2.00
N VAL A 269 -17.42 19.03 -0.82
CA VAL A 269 -18.09 18.88 0.47
C VAL A 269 -18.14 20.23 1.17
N SER A 270 -19.35 20.66 1.56
CA SER A 270 -19.57 21.93 2.25
C SER A 270 -19.94 21.71 3.71
N ASP A 271 -19.68 22.76 4.53
CA ASP A 271 -20.09 22.84 5.93
C ASP A 271 -19.54 21.72 6.82
N VAL A 272 -18.26 21.39 6.61
CA VAL A 272 -17.57 20.29 7.33
C VAL A 272 -17.26 20.72 8.75
N GLU A 273 -17.84 20.04 9.74
CA GLU A 273 -17.53 20.27 11.16
C GLU A 273 -16.36 19.39 11.61
N VAL A 274 -15.30 20.02 12.10
CA VAL A 274 -14.12 19.36 12.70
C VAL A 274 -14.17 19.50 14.20
N GLN A 275 -14.35 18.41 14.92
CA GLN A 275 -14.43 18.38 16.38
C GLN A 275 -13.08 17.99 16.97
N CYS A 276 -12.66 18.70 18.03
CA CYS A 276 -11.51 18.35 18.85
C CYS A 276 -11.96 17.82 20.21
N ARG A 277 -11.44 16.64 20.58
CA ARG A 277 -11.69 16.03 21.89
C ARG A 277 -10.38 15.78 22.63
N VAL A 278 -10.38 16.04 23.91
CA VAL A 278 -9.28 15.76 24.85
C VAL A 278 -9.77 14.81 25.91
N ASP A 279 -9.12 13.65 26.05
CA ASP A 279 -9.52 12.56 26.95
C ASP A 279 -11.02 12.20 26.84
N GLY A 280 -11.55 12.27 25.61
CA GLY A 280 -12.94 11.95 25.27
C GLY A 280 -13.91 13.13 25.43
N VAL A 281 -13.49 14.24 26.02
CA VAL A 281 -14.33 15.44 26.19
C VAL A 281 -14.11 16.39 25.00
N GLN A 282 -15.19 16.83 24.36
CA GLN A 282 -15.11 17.82 23.28
C GLN A 282 -14.76 19.19 23.86
N ILE A 283 -13.69 19.79 23.33
CA ILE A 283 -13.15 21.08 23.81
C ILE A 283 -13.23 22.19 22.77
N ASP A 284 -13.19 21.87 21.50
CA ASP A 284 -13.24 22.81 20.37
C ASP A 284 -14.00 22.20 19.19
N SER A 285 -14.58 23.07 18.37
CA SER A 285 -15.18 22.68 17.08
C SER A 285 -14.94 23.80 16.08
N LYS A 286 -14.52 23.43 14.89
CA LYS A 286 -14.28 24.36 13.78
C LYS A 286 -15.07 23.91 12.55
N ARG A 287 -15.44 24.87 11.72
CA ARG A 287 -16.22 24.63 10.53
C ARG A 287 -15.45 25.07 9.29
N ILE A 288 -15.33 24.18 8.32
CA ILE A 288 -14.75 24.44 7.00
C ILE A 288 -15.92 24.68 6.04
N SER A 289 -15.93 25.81 5.35
CA SER A 289 -17.05 26.18 4.48
C SER A 289 -17.16 25.28 3.27
N LEU A 290 -16.02 24.89 2.67
CA LEU A 290 -15.97 24.11 1.45
C LEU A 290 -14.62 23.41 1.34
N VAL A 291 -14.64 22.11 1.00
CA VAL A 291 -13.47 21.32 0.61
C VAL A 291 -13.69 20.81 -0.81
N LEU A 292 -12.89 21.28 -1.75
CA LEU A 292 -13.00 20.87 -3.17
C LEU A 292 -12.48 19.43 -3.37
N PRO A 293 -12.92 18.74 -4.45
CA PRO A 293 -12.41 17.42 -4.80
C PRO A 293 -10.88 17.37 -4.88
N GLY A 294 -10.27 16.39 -4.24
CA GLY A 294 -8.81 16.21 -4.17
C GLY A 294 -8.06 17.24 -3.33
N ALA A 295 -8.72 18.28 -2.83
CA ALA A 295 -8.12 19.33 -2.02
C ALA A 295 -8.00 18.94 -0.54
N SER A 296 -7.05 19.59 0.14
CA SER A 296 -6.86 19.49 1.58
C SER A 296 -7.04 20.86 2.21
N GLU A 297 -7.81 20.91 3.28
CA GLU A 297 -8.02 22.11 4.10
C GLU A 297 -7.49 21.87 5.51
N THR A 298 -6.98 22.92 6.13
CA THR A 298 -6.39 22.84 7.46
C THR A 298 -7.13 23.69 8.47
N VAL A 299 -7.35 23.16 9.66
CA VAL A 299 -7.96 23.90 10.78
C VAL A 299 -7.05 23.91 11.98
N SER A 300 -6.98 25.06 12.66
CA SER A 300 -6.27 25.19 13.93
C SER A 300 -7.20 24.88 15.10
N LEU A 301 -6.78 23.94 15.94
CA LEU A 301 -7.48 23.47 17.14
C LEU A 301 -6.67 23.89 18.38
N PHE A 302 -7.32 24.47 19.37
CA PHE A 302 -6.66 24.95 20.58
C PHE A 302 -6.94 23.96 21.71
N VAL A 303 -5.88 23.31 22.19
CA VAL A 303 -5.94 22.24 23.19
C VAL A 303 -5.41 22.73 24.52
N PRO A 304 -6.26 22.97 25.54
CA PRO A 304 -5.83 23.32 26.89
C PRO A 304 -5.39 22.05 27.65
N PHE A 305 -4.27 22.14 28.34
CA PHE A 305 -3.74 21.07 29.19
C PHE A 305 -4.00 21.37 30.67
N HIS A 306 -4.95 20.68 31.27
CA HIS A 306 -5.32 20.88 32.67
C HIS A 306 -4.50 20.03 33.64
N ASN A 307 -4.04 18.87 33.22
CA ASN A 307 -3.32 17.90 34.03
C ASN A 307 -2.01 17.52 33.38
N ALA A 308 -1.00 17.21 34.20
CA ALA A 308 0.21 16.54 33.72
C ALA A 308 -0.04 15.03 33.47
N GLY A 309 0.72 14.46 32.56
CA GLY A 309 0.61 13.06 32.16
C GLY A 309 0.24 12.92 30.67
N ALA A 310 0.01 11.69 30.25
CA ALA A 310 -0.34 11.39 28.88
C ALA A 310 -1.79 11.77 28.58
N THR A 311 -1.99 12.70 27.66
CA THR A 311 -3.28 13.26 27.25
C THR A 311 -3.64 12.77 25.85
N ARG A 312 -4.85 12.24 25.69
CA ARG A 312 -5.38 11.73 24.43
C ARG A 312 -6.09 12.83 23.67
N ILE A 313 -5.62 13.15 22.47
CA ILE A 313 -6.20 14.18 21.61
C ILE A 313 -6.77 13.51 20.37
N THR A 314 -7.97 13.91 19.98
CA THR A 314 -8.67 13.35 18.82
C THR A 314 -9.25 14.51 18.00
N ALA A 315 -8.96 14.52 16.70
CA ALA A 315 -9.69 15.31 15.71
C ALA A 315 -10.64 14.38 14.94
N ALA A 316 -11.89 14.82 14.81
CA ALA A 316 -12.91 14.02 14.13
C ALA A 316 -13.74 14.90 13.19
N VAL A 317 -14.08 14.37 12.02
CA VAL A 317 -15.09 14.92 11.12
C VAL A 317 -16.34 14.03 11.18
N SER A 318 -17.49 14.60 10.83
CA SER A 318 -18.75 13.86 10.79
C SER A 318 -19.30 13.86 9.37
N GLY A 319 -19.93 12.77 8.98
CA GLY A 319 -20.87 12.80 7.89
C GLY A 319 -20.53 12.05 6.61
N ASP A 320 -19.52 11.18 6.59
CA ASP A 320 -19.33 10.31 5.43
C ASP A 320 -19.52 8.81 5.75
N SER A 321 -19.32 7.99 4.75
CA SER A 321 -19.62 6.57 4.78
C SER A 321 -18.44 5.68 5.16
N LEU A 322 -17.24 6.25 5.48
CA LEU A 322 -16.04 5.53 5.92
C LEU A 322 -15.59 6.00 7.31
N PRO A 323 -16.17 5.48 8.40
CA PRO A 323 -15.90 5.97 9.74
C PRO A 323 -14.46 5.81 10.24
N ALA A 324 -13.69 4.90 9.63
CA ALA A 324 -12.35 4.53 10.10
C ALA A 324 -11.35 5.69 10.00
N ASP A 325 -11.38 6.49 8.94
CA ASP A 325 -10.47 7.61 8.66
C ASP A 325 -11.05 8.99 9.01
N ASN A 326 -12.30 9.03 9.45
CA ASN A 326 -12.94 10.23 9.98
C ASN A 326 -12.33 10.71 11.30
N VAL A 327 -11.43 9.93 11.90
CA VAL A 327 -10.88 10.21 13.23
C VAL A 327 -9.38 10.03 13.23
N ARG A 328 -8.66 11.11 13.58
CA ARG A 328 -7.20 11.09 13.80
C ARG A 328 -6.88 11.29 15.26
N ARG A 329 -5.94 10.52 15.79
CA ARG A 329 -5.60 10.44 17.21
C ARG A 329 -4.12 10.69 17.41
N VAL A 330 -3.80 11.46 18.46
CA VAL A 330 -2.43 11.64 18.94
C VAL A 330 -2.39 11.61 20.46
N VAL A 331 -1.24 11.28 21.03
CA VAL A 331 -1.00 11.34 22.47
C VAL A 331 0.02 12.43 22.74
N ALA A 332 -0.32 13.38 23.61
CA ALA A 332 0.58 14.41 24.10
C ALA A 332 1.02 14.07 25.53
N VAL A 333 2.33 14.00 25.79
CA VAL A 333 2.84 13.88 27.15
C VAL A 333 2.99 15.28 27.74
N VAL A 334 2.04 15.63 28.60
CA VAL A 334 1.96 16.93 29.28
C VAL A 334 2.81 16.88 30.54
N ARG A 335 3.79 17.74 30.62
CA ARG A 335 4.67 17.85 31.79
C ARG A 335 4.13 18.90 32.76
N ASP A 336 4.41 18.70 34.05
CA ASP A 336 4.09 19.74 35.06
C ASP A 336 5.02 20.92 34.84
N ARG A 337 6.32 20.67 34.68
CA ARG A 337 7.37 21.66 34.35
C ARG A 337 8.45 20.97 33.50
N VAL A 338 9.14 21.77 32.68
CA VAL A 338 10.28 21.29 31.88
C VAL A 338 11.57 21.59 32.65
N SER A 339 12.34 20.55 32.94
CA SER A 339 13.63 20.66 33.62
C SER A 339 14.78 20.83 32.62
N VAL A 340 15.48 21.95 32.67
CA VAL A 340 16.60 22.28 31.81
C VAL A 340 17.87 22.43 32.64
N LEU A 341 18.91 21.65 32.31
CA LEU A 341 20.25 21.77 32.87
C LEU A 341 21.16 22.52 31.89
N CYS A 342 21.57 23.73 32.25
CA CYS A 342 22.55 24.50 31.50
C CYS A 342 23.96 24.26 32.04
N VAL A 343 24.80 23.62 31.27
CA VAL A 343 26.23 23.40 31.59
C VAL A 343 27.02 24.53 30.93
N ASP A 344 27.55 25.44 31.74
CA ASP A 344 28.23 26.64 31.29
C ASP A 344 29.77 26.46 31.33
N GLY A 345 30.38 26.46 30.15
CA GLY A 345 31.83 26.44 29.96
C GLY A 345 32.41 27.82 29.71
N SER A 346 31.55 28.86 29.61
CA SER A 346 31.98 30.21 29.28
C SER A 346 32.60 30.92 30.50
N SER A 347 33.54 31.81 30.21
CA SER A 347 33.99 32.85 31.16
C SER A 347 33.13 34.12 31.04
N GLY A 348 32.13 34.12 30.13
CA GLY A 348 31.26 35.23 29.78
C GLY A 348 29.78 34.98 30.16
N ASP A 349 28.88 35.51 29.33
CA ASP A 349 27.45 35.59 29.63
C ASP A 349 26.58 34.53 28.94
N ALA A 350 27.17 33.52 28.24
CA ALA A 350 26.40 32.57 27.41
C ALA A 350 25.33 31.85 28.19
N GLY A 351 25.69 31.22 29.30
CA GLY A 351 24.73 30.50 30.16
C GLY A 351 23.63 31.43 30.69
N ARG A 352 23.99 32.65 31.11
CA ARG A 352 23.03 33.64 31.61
C ARG A 352 22.04 34.09 30.55
N LEU A 353 22.48 34.32 29.32
CA LEU A 353 21.63 34.74 28.21
C LEU A 353 20.66 33.63 27.80
N ILE A 354 21.12 32.36 27.76
CA ILE A 354 20.27 31.19 27.50
C ILE A 354 19.19 31.06 28.58
N ILE A 355 19.56 31.17 29.86
CA ILE A 355 18.61 31.14 30.98
C ILE A 355 17.58 32.26 30.87
N SER A 356 18.05 33.48 30.60
CA SER A 356 17.17 34.63 30.41
C SER A 356 16.20 34.46 29.25
N ALA A 357 16.65 33.88 28.15
CA ALA A 357 15.80 33.58 26.99
C ALA A 357 14.70 32.53 27.32
N LEU A 358 15.03 31.50 28.08
CA LEU A 358 14.04 30.50 28.51
C LEU A 358 13.04 31.05 29.50
N LEU A 359 13.46 31.96 30.38
CA LEU A 359 12.62 32.56 31.42
C LEU A 359 11.91 33.84 30.97
N ALA A 360 12.16 34.34 29.76
CA ALA A 360 11.64 35.63 29.25
C ALA A 360 10.11 35.77 29.27
N ARG A 361 9.36 34.66 29.27
CA ARG A 361 7.88 34.64 29.34
C ARG A 361 7.33 34.60 30.78
N ASN A 362 8.15 34.40 31.78
CA ASN A 362 7.74 34.09 33.16
C ASN A 362 7.83 35.28 34.11
N GLU A 363 8.19 36.46 33.63
CA GLU A 363 8.21 37.66 34.50
C GLU A 363 6.78 38.03 34.86
N GLY A 364 6.34 37.62 36.07
CA GLY A 364 5.05 37.94 36.66
C GLY A 364 4.05 36.78 36.79
N ALA A 365 4.37 35.54 36.30
CA ALA A 365 3.53 34.39 36.55
C ALA A 365 3.96 33.64 37.81
N GLU A 366 2.99 33.28 38.67
CA GLU A 366 3.24 32.48 39.89
C GLU A 366 3.76 31.07 39.53
N ASP A 367 3.52 30.58 38.31
CA ASP A 367 3.90 29.25 37.86
C ASP A 367 4.99 29.33 36.78
N LYS A 368 6.22 28.92 37.14
CA LYS A 368 7.39 28.92 36.22
C LYS A 368 7.32 27.77 35.26
N ASP A 369 7.35 28.06 33.95
CA ASP A 369 7.28 27.09 32.87
C ASP A 369 8.48 26.13 32.84
N TYR A 370 9.64 26.66 33.18
CA TYR A 370 10.90 25.96 33.18
C TYR A 370 11.55 25.94 34.55
N ILE A 371 12.12 24.81 34.94
CA ILE A 371 13.07 24.70 36.03
C ILE A 371 14.45 24.70 35.39
N VAL A 372 15.10 25.86 35.37
CA VAL A 372 16.43 25.97 34.78
C VAL A 372 17.47 25.99 35.88
N ARG A 373 18.38 25.00 35.85
CA ARG A 373 19.57 24.97 36.70
C ARG A 373 20.82 25.25 35.84
N SER A 374 21.73 26.04 36.36
CA SER A 374 23.01 26.29 35.72
C SER A 374 24.13 25.72 36.59
N VAL A 375 25.05 25.01 35.95
CA VAL A 375 26.24 24.47 36.61
C VAL A 375 27.46 24.78 35.74
N PRO A 376 28.61 25.11 36.36
CA PRO A 376 29.86 25.20 35.62
C PRO A 376 30.23 23.84 35.06
N TRP A 377 30.85 23.80 33.88
CA TRP A 377 31.17 22.53 33.20
C TRP A 377 32.05 21.58 34.02
N LEU A 378 32.88 22.12 34.95
CA LEU A 378 33.69 21.32 35.88
C LEU A 378 32.83 20.55 36.90
N ALA A 379 31.63 21.02 37.22
CA ALA A 379 30.73 20.34 38.14
C ALA A 379 29.80 19.33 37.43
N PHE A 380 29.73 19.35 36.12
CA PHE A 380 28.85 18.47 35.32
C PHE A 380 29.03 16.96 35.60
N PRO A 381 30.23 16.42 35.88
CA PRO A 381 30.40 14.99 36.22
C PRO A 381 29.59 14.49 37.42
N GLY A 382 29.20 15.39 38.31
CA GLY A 382 28.41 15.08 39.52
C GLY A 382 26.90 15.22 39.35
N GLU A 383 26.43 15.63 38.16
CA GLU A 383 25.01 15.87 37.92
C GLU A 383 24.24 14.61 37.57
N ASP A 384 23.15 14.43 38.26
CA ASP A 384 22.17 13.39 37.91
C ASP A 384 21.23 13.90 36.79
N LEU A 385 21.18 13.17 35.68
CA LEU A 385 20.35 13.50 34.51
C LEU A 385 18.99 12.81 34.52
N GLU A 386 18.66 12.03 35.54
CA GLU A 386 17.39 11.26 35.56
C GLU A 386 16.16 12.16 35.49
N TYR A 387 16.22 13.33 36.16
CA TYR A 387 15.10 14.29 36.21
C TYR A 387 15.33 15.52 35.36
N VAL A 388 16.19 15.43 34.34
CA VAL A 388 16.47 16.51 33.41
C VAL A 388 15.85 16.15 32.06
N ASP A 389 15.08 17.07 31.48
CA ASP A 389 14.45 16.87 30.16
C ASP A 389 15.36 17.31 29.02
N VAL A 390 16.08 18.42 29.22
CA VAL A 390 16.99 18.99 28.23
C VAL A 390 18.31 19.40 28.89
N VAL A 391 19.41 18.95 28.31
CA VAL A 391 20.76 19.41 28.65
C VAL A 391 21.21 20.44 27.63
N VAL A 392 21.64 21.60 28.06
CA VAL A 392 22.24 22.66 27.22
C VAL A 392 23.71 22.79 27.54
N MET A 393 24.57 22.51 26.57
CA MET A 393 26.02 22.69 26.64
C MET A 393 26.40 24.04 26.04
N ALA A 394 26.73 25.03 26.86
CA ALA A 394 27.06 26.38 26.42
C ALA A 394 28.55 26.61 26.47
N ASN A 395 29.22 26.70 25.32
CA ASN A 395 30.67 26.96 25.20
C ASN A 395 31.53 26.03 26.08
N VAL A 396 31.17 24.76 26.18
CA VAL A 396 31.88 23.76 27.01
C VAL A 396 33.17 23.33 26.31
N PRO A 397 34.37 23.50 26.91
CA PRO A 397 35.65 23.25 26.26
C PRO A 397 35.79 21.82 25.73
N GLU A 398 35.51 20.87 26.55
CA GLU A 398 35.64 19.42 26.26
C GLU A 398 34.79 18.61 27.23
N ILE A 399 34.52 17.35 26.86
CA ILE A 399 33.92 16.34 27.73
C ILE A 399 34.76 15.08 27.77
N THR A 400 34.71 14.34 28.85
CA THR A 400 35.38 13.05 28.96
C THR A 400 34.67 11.97 28.16
N PRO A 401 35.33 10.85 27.82
CA PRO A 401 34.69 9.73 27.15
C PRO A 401 33.46 9.20 27.91
N VAL A 402 33.50 9.17 29.21
CA VAL A 402 32.41 8.70 30.09
C VAL A 402 31.19 9.66 29.96
N GLN A 403 31.44 10.94 29.97
CA GLN A 403 30.39 11.96 29.79
C GLN A 403 29.79 11.89 28.40
N ALA A 404 30.59 11.70 27.34
CA ALA A 404 30.10 11.52 25.99
C ALA A 404 29.16 10.31 25.89
N GLN A 405 29.51 9.19 26.49
CA GLN A 405 28.67 8.00 26.57
C GLN A 405 27.41 8.22 27.43
N GLN A 406 27.51 8.96 28.54
CA GLN A 406 26.39 9.31 29.38
C GLN A 406 25.37 10.19 28.60
N LEU A 407 25.86 11.22 27.91
CA LEU A 407 25.04 12.08 27.07
C LEU A 407 24.41 11.31 25.90
N SER A 408 25.18 10.44 25.24
CA SER A 408 24.63 9.60 24.16
C SER A 408 23.51 8.69 24.68
N ARG A 409 23.70 8.03 25.83
CA ARG A 409 22.63 7.22 26.46
C ARG A 409 21.43 8.06 26.87
N TYR A 410 21.68 9.23 27.44
CA TYR A 410 20.64 10.19 27.85
C TYR A 410 19.75 10.59 26.67
N VAL A 411 20.37 10.98 25.53
CA VAL A 411 19.61 11.34 24.32
C VAL A 411 18.89 10.14 23.73
N ARG A 412 19.56 8.97 23.64
CA ARG A 412 18.95 7.73 23.14
C ARG A 412 17.70 7.28 23.89
N LYS A 413 17.58 7.65 25.17
CA LYS A 413 16.39 7.41 25.99
C LYS A 413 15.19 8.29 25.63
N GLY A 414 15.37 9.36 24.82
CA GLY A 414 14.32 10.27 24.40
C GLY A 414 14.49 11.71 24.87
N ASN A 415 15.57 12.03 25.60
CA ASN A 415 15.83 13.36 26.10
C ASN A 415 16.52 14.25 25.07
N GLY A 416 16.51 15.58 25.31
CA GLY A 416 17.07 16.57 24.40
C GLY A 416 18.47 17.02 24.77
N LEU A 417 19.34 17.22 23.77
CA LEU A 417 20.64 17.87 23.92
C LEU A 417 20.72 19.10 23.03
N VAL A 418 21.07 20.24 23.61
CA VAL A 418 21.40 21.47 22.87
C VAL A 418 22.90 21.75 23.07
N TRP A 419 23.60 21.97 21.98
CA TRP A 419 25.00 22.30 21.99
C TRP A 419 25.27 23.65 21.34
N PHE A 420 25.95 24.56 22.03
CA PHE A 420 26.39 25.86 21.55
C PHE A 420 27.90 25.92 21.40
N ALA A 421 28.35 26.45 20.28
CA ALA A 421 29.73 26.81 20.05
C ALA A 421 30.19 27.96 20.96
N GLY A 422 31.49 28.23 20.95
CA GLY A 422 32.11 29.36 21.62
C GLY A 422 33.63 29.32 21.57
N ASP A 423 34.27 30.33 22.18
CA ASP A 423 35.71 30.51 22.13
C ASP A 423 36.54 29.43 22.92
N GLN A 424 35.89 28.71 23.83
CA GLN A 424 36.56 27.70 24.65
C GLN A 424 36.61 26.31 24.02
N ILE A 425 35.84 26.10 22.93
CA ILE A 425 35.67 24.78 22.31
C ILE A 425 36.99 24.23 21.80
N LYS A 426 37.38 23.04 22.29
CA LYS A 426 38.47 22.25 21.76
C LYS A 426 37.95 21.33 20.65
N ILE A 427 38.11 21.75 19.42
CA ILE A 427 37.49 21.14 18.22
C ILE A 427 37.90 19.65 18.10
N ALA A 428 39.20 19.34 18.26
CA ALA A 428 39.69 17.98 18.08
C ALA A 428 39.09 17.02 19.10
N GLU A 429 39.00 17.43 20.35
CA GLU A 429 38.46 16.65 21.47
C GLU A 429 36.94 16.40 21.27
N TRP A 430 36.18 17.43 20.88
CA TRP A 430 34.75 17.26 20.65
C TRP A 430 34.47 16.33 19.47
N ASN A 431 35.21 16.44 18.35
CA ASN A 431 35.03 15.54 17.21
C ASN A 431 35.35 14.09 17.62
N GLU A 432 36.47 13.84 18.30
CA GLU A 432 36.83 12.50 18.77
C GLU A 432 35.80 11.93 19.74
N ARG A 433 35.29 12.72 20.68
CA ARG A 433 34.30 12.27 21.68
C ARG A 433 32.94 12.03 21.04
N SER A 434 32.53 12.88 20.06
CA SER A 434 31.30 12.72 19.31
C SER A 434 31.25 11.40 18.52
N GLU A 435 32.35 11.08 17.82
CA GLU A 435 32.44 9.84 17.05
C GLU A 435 32.46 8.59 17.93
N ARG A 436 33.21 8.64 19.06
CA ARG A 436 33.41 7.49 19.96
C ARG A 436 32.31 7.28 20.97
N ALA A 437 31.38 8.21 21.10
CA ALA A 437 30.29 8.13 22.09
C ALA A 437 29.45 6.84 22.00
N ASN A 438 29.51 6.15 20.87
CA ASN A 438 28.69 4.96 20.55
C ASN A 438 29.49 3.66 20.34
N GLU A 439 30.81 3.64 20.57
CA GLU A 439 31.64 2.43 20.32
C GLU A 439 31.27 1.25 21.20
N ALA A 440 30.62 1.49 22.35
CA ALA A 440 30.29 0.44 23.33
C ALA A 440 29.02 -0.39 22.96
N ASP A 441 28.16 0.08 22.07
CA ASP A 441 26.81 -0.51 21.90
C ASP A 441 26.63 -1.38 20.64
N GLY A 442 27.65 -1.55 19.78
CA GLY A 442 27.55 -2.37 18.56
C GLY A 442 26.47 -1.92 17.53
N ALA A 443 25.86 -0.77 17.75
CA ALA A 443 24.85 -0.18 16.87
C ALA A 443 25.48 0.67 15.76
N VAL A 444 24.68 1.05 14.76
CA VAL A 444 25.06 2.00 13.70
C VAL A 444 25.79 3.19 14.32
N LYS A 445 26.98 3.52 13.80
CA LYS A 445 27.84 4.62 14.28
C LYS A 445 27.21 5.98 13.98
N THR A 446 26.26 6.42 14.81
CA THR A 446 25.71 7.79 14.72
C THR A 446 26.47 8.66 15.71
N PRO A 447 27.15 9.73 15.28
CA PRO A 447 27.90 10.60 16.19
C PRO A 447 26.97 11.30 17.17
N LEU A 448 27.51 11.76 18.32
CA LEU A 448 26.74 12.52 19.31
C LEU A 448 26.29 13.86 18.74
N LEU A 449 27.18 14.58 18.04
CA LEU A 449 26.86 15.86 17.40
C LEU A 449 26.41 15.68 15.94
N PRO A 450 25.51 16.53 15.43
CA PRO A 450 24.98 16.44 14.07
C PRO A 450 26.01 16.76 12.97
N ALA A 451 27.18 17.22 13.32
CA ALA A 451 28.23 17.58 12.35
C ALA A 451 29.63 17.41 12.91
N VAL A 452 30.61 17.22 12.02
CA VAL A 452 32.03 17.35 12.33
C VAL A 452 32.39 18.84 12.36
N ILE A 453 33.03 19.26 13.41
CA ILE A 453 33.38 20.66 13.65
C ILE A 453 34.68 21.01 12.93
N GLU A 454 34.66 22.10 12.18
CA GLU A 454 35.82 22.73 11.54
C GLU A 454 36.15 24.10 12.18
N PRO A 455 37.25 24.76 11.83
CA PRO A 455 37.65 26.03 12.39
C PRO A 455 36.61 27.15 12.25
N VAL A 456 36.70 28.14 13.14
CA VAL A 456 35.82 29.32 13.17
C VAL A 456 35.95 30.13 11.86
N VAL A 457 34.81 30.54 11.33
CA VAL A 457 34.69 31.56 10.27
C VAL A 457 34.42 32.88 10.95
N ASP A 458 35.29 33.86 10.71
CA ASP A 458 35.14 35.23 11.22
C ASP A 458 34.67 36.15 10.06
N ASN A 459 33.51 36.77 10.25
CA ASN A 459 32.92 37.70 9.28
C ASN A 459 32.99 39.16 9.80
N SER A 460 33.94 39.49 10.68
CA SER A 460 34.10 40.83 11.25
C SER A 460 34.36 41.91 10.21
N ASP A 461 34.98 41.56 9.09
CA ASP A 461 35.27 42.47 7.97
C ASP A 461 34.04 42.74 7.06
N ALA A 462 32.90 42.08 7.29
CA ALA A 462 31.69 42.26 6.48
C ALA A 462 31.05 43.63 6.79
N ILE A 463 30.58 44.31 5.75
CA ILE A 463 29.86 45.59 5.87
C ILE A 463 28.66 45.40 6.83
N GLY A 464 28.66 46.11 7.96
CA GLY A 464 27.63 46.05 8.96
C GLY A 464 27.86 45.04 10.10
N ALA A 465 29.11 44.68 10.40
CA ALA A 465 29.52 43.81 11.49
C ALA A 465 28.78 42.45 11.50
N GLY A 466 29.02 41.61 10.50
CA GLY A 466 28.50 40.25 10.40
C GLY A 466 27.47 40.07 9.28
N LYS A 467 27.18 38.78 8.96
CA LYS A 467 26.18 38.40 7.96
C LYS A 467 24.81 38.17 8.59
N PRO A 468 23.73 38.57 7.93
CA PRO A 468 22.37 38.34 8.44
C PRO A 468 21.95 36.86 8.42
N LEU A 469 20.88 36.53 9.17
CA LEU A 469 20.18 35.25 9.08
C LEU A 469 19.52 35.13 7.70
N ASP A 470 19.60 33.95 7.10
CA ASP A 470 18.90 33.67 5.84
C ASP A 470 17.40 33.57 6.09
N PRO A 471 16.56 34.39 5.42
CA PRO A 471 15.12 34.31 5.57
C PRO A 471 14.50 33.09 4.89
N SER A 472 15.26 32.41 4.01
CA SER A 472 14.83 31.18 3.34
C SER A 472 14.98 30.00 4.29
N MET A 473 13.89 29.64 4.99
CA MET A 473 13.86 28.58 5.98
C MET A 473 13.16 27.35 5.40
N PRO A 474 13.65 26.12 5.72
CA PRO A 474 12.96 24.90 5.36
C PRO A 474 11.62 24.79 6.13
N ASP A 475 10.71 23.95 5.64
CA ASP A 475 9.50 23.58 6.41
C ASP A 475 9.90 22.63 7.55
N HIS A 476 10.38 23.22 8.63
CA HIS A 476 10.83 22.52 9.82
C HIS A 476 10.16 23.10 11.06
N LEU A 477 9.80 22.25 12.04
CA LEU A 477 9.12 22.66 13.26
C LEU A 477 9.86 23.79 14.03
N LEU A 478 11.18 23.75 14.02
CA LEU A 478 12.02 24.78 14.67
C LEU A 478 11.92 26.13 13.97
N CYS A 479 11.61 26.19 12.68
CA CYS A 479 11.50 27.43 11.90
C CYS A 479 10.12 28.09 11.99
N ARG A 480 9.08 27.31 12.29
CA ARG A 480 7.68 27.79 12.21
C ARG A 480 7.41 29.10 12.99
N PRO A 481 7.88 29.29 14.23
CA PRO A 481 7.69 30.57 14.92
C PRO A 481 8.42 31.73 14.24
N LEU A 482 9.60 31.46 13.66
CA LEU A 482 10.41 32.48 13.00
C LEU A 482 9.82 32.90 11.64
N GLN A 483 9.17 31.98 10.93
CA GLN A 483 8.48 32.26 9.66
C GLN A 483 7.32 33.26 9.82
N SER A 484 6.79 33.42 11.03
CA SER A 484 5.74 34.43 11.35
C SER A 484 6.28 35.83 11.65
N LEU A 485 7.61 35.97 11.75
CA LEU A 485 8.26 37.25 12.03
C LEU A 485 8.45 38.08 10.75
N PRO A 486 8.43 39.43 10.84
CA PRO A 486 8.80 40.31 9.75
C PRO A 486 10.23 40.01 9.25
N ALA A 487 10.43 40.02 7.93
CA ALA A 487 11.74 39.76 7.32
C ALA A 487 12.84 40.72 7.78
N ASP A 488 12.47 41.97 8.07
CA ASP A 488 13.39 43.00 8.60
C ASP A 488 13.97 42.56 9.95
N LEU A 489 13.16 42.03 10.85
CA LEU A 489 13.61 41.55 12.17
C LEU A 489 14.57 40.37 12.07
N LEU A 490 14.34 39.46 11.11
CA LEU A 490 15.24 38.36 10.84
C LEU A 490 16.57 38.85 10.28
N SER A 491 16.55 39.85 9.38
CA SER A 491 17.73 40.42 8.76
C SER A 491 18.59 41.29 9.72
N GLU A 492 17.99 41.79 10.82
CA GLU A 492 18.71 42.48 11.90
C GLU A 492 19.55 41.49 12.74
N THR A 493 19.22 40.20 12.73
CA THR A 493 19.99 39.16 13.44
C THR A 493 21.24 38.82 12.62
N ARG A 494 22.42 39.20 13.16
CA ARG A 494 23.71 39.10 12.46
C ARG A 494 24.71 38.21 13.17
N PHE A 495 25.43 37.44 12.40
CA PHE A 495 26.47 36.50 12.83
C PHE A 495 27.84 36.99 12.43
N VAL A 496 28.64 37.35 13.42
CA VAL A 496 30.05 37.78 13.26
C VAL A 496 30.94 36.53 13.19
N LYS A 497 30.73 35.56 14.09
CA LYS A 497 31.50 34.31 14.15
C LYS A 497 30.59 33.09 14.16
N HIS A 498 31.02 32.06 13.45
CA HIS A 498 30.39 30.73 13.51
C HIS A 498 31.43 29.65 13.18
N LEU A 499 31.20 28.42 13.64
CA LEU A 499 31.99 27.28 13.26
C LEU A 499 31.62 26.86 11.84
N LYS A 500 32.61 26.56 11.02
CA LYS A 500 32.36 25.79 9.82
C LYS A 500 32.14 24.32 10.21
N VAL A 501 31.25 23.64 9.58
CA VAL A 501 30.88 22.26 9.92
C VAL A 501 30.63 21.41 8.68
N GLN A 502 30.87 20.09 8.81
CA GLN A 502 30.46 19.10 7.81
C GLN A 502 29.31 18.32 8.39
N PRO A 503 28.07 18.53 7.91
CA PRO A 503 26.88 17.82 8.41
C PRO A 503 27.00 16.32 8.21
N ALA A 504 26.59 15.53 9.20
CA ALA A 504 26.45 14.09 9.07
C ALA A 504 25.28 13.73 8.12
N ALA A 505 25.31 12.56 7.51
CA ALA A 505 24.29 12.13 6.53
C ALA A 505 22.85 12.12 7.07
N THR A 506 22.72 12.01 8.40
CA THR A 506 21.41 11.99 9.09
C THR A 506 20.99 13.36 9.62
N SER A 507 21.78 14.41 9.38
CA SER A 507 21.57 15.75 9.94
C SER A 507 20.77 16.62 9.01
N VAL A 508 19.95 17.50 9.58
CA VAL A 508 19.16 18.52 8.87
C VAL A 508 19.70 19.90 9.23
N ALA A 509 20.06 20.68 8.22
CA ALA A 509 20.36 22.10 8.40
C ALA A 509 19.04 22.88 8.48
N VAL A 510 18.85 23.57 9.60
CA VAL A 510 17.59 24.26 9.93
C VAL A 510 17.68 25.75 9.64
N LEU A 511 18.75 26.41 10.06
CA LEU A 511 19.00 27.83 9.83
C LEU A 511 20.38 28.05 9.23
N ASN A 512 20.48 28.96 8.26
CA ASN A 512 21.72 29.27 7.57
C ASN A 512 22.08 30.78 7.66
N VAL A 513 23.34 31.07 7.39
CA VAL A 513 23.80 32.45 7.17
C VAL A 513 23.45 32.87 5.76
N ALA A 514 22.89 34.06 5.57
CA ALA A 514 22.53 34.57 4.26
C ALA A 514 23.72 34.65 3.30
N GLY A 515 23.51 34.16 2.06
CA GLY A 515 24.55 34.12 1.04
C GLY A 515 25.69 33.15 1.33
N SER A 516 25.49 32.18 2.20
CA SER A 516 26.46 31.14 2.56
C SER A 516 25.71 29.83 2.82
N GLU A 517 26.30 28.71 2.46
CA GLU A 517 25.79 27.37 2.81
C GLU A 517 26.18 26.94 4.25
N SER A 518 26.67 27.87 5.07
CA SER A 518 27.08 27.58 6.45
C SER A 518 25.90 27.53 7.37
N PRO A 519 25.54 26.37 7.92
CA PRO A 519 24.41 26.24 8.84
C PRO A 519 24.74 26.84 10.21
N ILE A 520 23.80 27.61 10.76
CA ILE A 520 23.84 28.13 12.14
C ILE A 520 23.17 27.19 13.12
N LEU A 521 22.16 26.49 12.66
CA LEU A 521 21.40 25.52 13.45
C LEU A 521 21.27 24.23 12.65
N LEU A 522 21.71 23.14 13.26
CA LEU A 522 21.54 21.78 12.76
C LEU A 522 20.83 20.93 13.79
N GLU A 523 20.13 19.93 13.31
CA GLU A 523 19.57 18.90 14.18
C GLU A 523 19.81 17.50 13.61
N HIS A 524 19.83 16.48 14.49
CA HIS A 524 19.67 15.10 14.12
C HIS A 524 19.04 14.28 15.24
N SER A 525 18.46 13.14 14.86
CA SER A 525 17.94 12.16 15.82
C SER A 525 19.01 11.19 16.27
N LEU A 526 19.05 10.92 17.56
CA LEU A 526 19.95 9.94 18.18
C LEU A 526 19.13 8.99 19.08
N GLY A 527 18.81 7.81 18.57
CA GLY A 527 17.87 6.89 19.23
C GLY A 527 16.46 7.46 19.24
N ARG A 528 15.88 7.65 20.43
CA ARG A 528 14.54 8.23 20.62
C ARG A 528 14.55 9.75 20.83
N GLY A 529 15.71 10.35 21.11
CA GLY A 529 15.86 11.77 21.35
C GLY A 529 16.56 12.49 20.22
N HIS A 530 16.75 13.80 20.41
CA HIS A 530 17.31 14.69 19.40
C HIS A 530 18.45 15.53 19.93
N VAL A 531 19.39 15.85 19.04
CA VAL A 531 20.49 16.78 19.32
C VAL A 531 20.34 17.98 18.41
N VAL A 532 20.31 19.16 18.99
CA VAL A 532 20.30 20.46 18.31
C VAL A 532 21.65 21.14 18.53
N MET A 533 22.32 21.52 17.46
CA MET A 533 23.63 22.15 17.46
C MET A 533 23.57 23.55 16.89
N PHE A 534 23.94 24.53 17.70
CA PHE A 534 24.23 25.89 17.26
C PHE A 534 25.72 26.03 16.95
N THR A 535 26.04 26.34 15.69
CA THR A 535 27.45 26.57 15.26
C THR A 535 27.99 27.91 15.72
N THR A 536 27.15 28.71 16.38
CA THR A 536 27.52 30.03 16.96
C THR A 536 27.36 29.99 18.49
N SER A 537 27.91 30.96 19.19
CA SER A 537 27.76 31.13 20.63
C SER A 537 26.47 31.91 20.97
N ALA A 538 25.98 31.81 22.21
CA ALA A 538 24.97 32.70 22.73
C ALA A 538 25.57 34.07 23.15
N GLU A 539 26.90 34.28 23.10
CA GLU A 539 27.58 35.50 23.49
C GLU A 539 27.51 36.59 22.42
N ALA A 540 27.39 37.85 22.87
CA ALA A 540 27.28 39.01 21.97
C ALA A 540 28.57 39.22 21.11
N THR A 541 29.69 38.65 21.48
CA THR A 541 30.95 38.70 20.71
C THR A 541 30.90 37.85 19.41
N TRP A 542 29.96 36.91 19.33
CA TRP A 542 29.81 36.04 18.16
C TRP A 542 28.63 36.46 17.27
N ASN A 543 27.59 37.02 17.85
CA ASN A 543 26.37 37.47 17.15
C ASN A 543 25.54 38.38 18.04
N ASN A 544 24.55 39.08 17.46
CA ASN A 544 23.59 39.87 18.23
C ASN A 544 22.25 39.14 18.50
N MET A 545 22.15 37.84 18.15
CA MET A 545 20.91 37.09 18.25
C MET A 545 20.32 37.11 19.66
N ALA A 546 21.15 36.97 20.69
CA ALA A 546 20.75 37.02 22.09
C ALA A 546 20.13 38.35 22.54
N LEU A 547 20.34 39.42 21.74
CA LEU A 547 19.80 40.77 21.97
C LEU A 547 18.53 41.06 21.16
N THR A 548 18.09 40.10 20.35
CA THR A 548 16.87 40.22 19.52
C THR A 548 15.75 39.32 20.03
N PRO A 549 14.48 39.61 19.70
CA PRO A 549 13.35 38.74 20.05
C PRO A 549 13.42 37.34 19.44
N VAL A 550 14.25 37.14 18.42
CA VAL A 550 14.47 35.85 17.75
C VAL A 550 14.98 34.80 18.74
N PHE A 551 15.90 35.16 19.63
CA PHE A 551 16.56 34.21 20.51
C PHE A 551 15.63 33.56 21.55
N PRO A 552 14.85 34.33 22.33
CA PRO A 552 13.88 33.72 23.25
C PRO A 552 12.86 32.81 22.53
N MET A 553 12.35 33.26 21.38
CA MET A 553 11.39 32.47 20.62
C MET A 553 12.02 31.17 20.12
N LEU A 554 13.24 31.23 19.59
CA LEU A 554 13.96 30.06 19.09
C LEU A 554 14.33 29.12 20.23
N MET A 555 14.83 29.61 21.36
CA MET A 555 15.20 28.76 22.51
C MET A 555 14.00 28.02 23.11
N GLN A 556 12.88 28.72 23.29
CA GLN A 556 11.64 28.11 23.77
C GLN A 556 11.13 27.05 22.78
N GLN A 557 11.21 27.35 21.48
CA GLN A 557 10.84 26.39 20.44
C GLN A 557 11.77 25.17 20.40
N VAL A 558 13.08 25.38 20.57
CA VAL A 558 14.08 24.27 20.64
C VAL A 558 13.76 23.36 21.83
N VAL A 559 13.52 23.90 23.01
CA VAL A 559 13.17 23.10 24.18
C VAL A 559 11.83 22.39 23.99
N THR A 560 10.82 23.09 23.47
CA THR A 560 9.52 22.49 23.15
C THR A 560 9.66 21.34 22.14
N TYR A 561 10.46 21.53 21.09
CA TYR A 561 10.75 20.54 20.08
C TYR A 561 11.42 19.28 20.66
N LEU A 562 12.41 19.49 21.55
CA LEU A 562 13.16 18.39 22.17
C LEU A 562 12.32 17.58 23.17
N VAL A 563 11.39 18.21 23.86
CA VAL A 563 10.54 17.58 24.88
C VAL A 563 9.26 16.96 24.27
N GLY A 564 8.74 17.55 23.21
CA GLY A 564 7.42 17.17 22.64
C GLY A 564 7.42 15.94 21.73
N ARG A 565 8.57 15.45 21.30
CA ARG A 565 8.65 14.46 20.20
C ARG A 565 8.59 12.99 20.62
N GLU A 566 8.62 12.68 21.90
CA GLU A 566 8.71 11.28 22.35
C GLU A 566 7.54 10.40 21.88
N PHE A 567 6.40 11.01 21.44
CA PHE A 567 5.17 10.30 21.12
C PHE A 567 4.47 10.71 19.81
N GLU A 568 5.09 11.59 19.00
CA GLU A 568 4.45 12.13 17.79
C GLU A 568 4.67 11.30 16.50
N GLN A 569 5.29 10.15 16.54
CA GLN A 569 5.32 9.31 15.35
C GLN A 569 3.92 8.70 15.14
N PRO A 570 3.27 9.01 14.02
CA PRO A 570 1.97 8.42 13.71
C PRO A 570 2.12 6.90 13.58
N ARG A 571 1.53 6.18 14.54
CA ARG A 571 1.41 4.72 14.46
C ARG A 571 0.19 4.41 13.60
N VAL A 572 0.34 3.42 12.72
CA VAL A 572 -0.76 2.91 11.92
C VAL A 572 -1.09 1.47 12.34
N VAL A 573 -2.28 1.03 12.00
CA VAL A 573 -2.67 -0.37 12.18
C VAL A 573 -1.71 -1.25 11.39
N GLY A 574 -1.28 -2.34 11.98
CA GLY A 574 -0.21 -3.19 11.45
C GLY A 574 1.18 -2.90 12.05
N ASP A 575 1.39 -1.71 12.64
CA ASP A 575 2.66 -1.38 13.29
C ASP A 575 2.86 -2.16 14.59
N SER A 576 4.13 -2.41 14.93
CA SER A 576 4.49 -2.91 16.24
C SER A 576 4.46 -1.81 17.29
N LEU A 577 3.91 -2.12 18.45
CA LEU A 577 3.91 -1.23 19.62
C LEU A 577 4.91 -1.74 20.63
N SER A 578 5.85 -0.89 21.03
CA SER A 578 6.91 -1.27 21.99
C SER A 578 6.85 -0.42 23.27
N LEU A 579 7.03 -1.09 24.40
CA LEU A 579 7.22 -0.47 25.69
C LEU A 579 8.61 -0.86 26.21
N SER A 580 9.47 0.12 26.45
CA SER A 580 10.85 -0.13 26.88
C SER A 580 11.11 0.40 28.29
N TYR A 581 11.87 -0.36 29.07
CA TYR A 581 12.24 -0.04 30.44
C TYR A 581 13.76 -0.08 30.59
N THR A 582 14.28 0.78 31.43
CA THR A 582 15.72 0.83 31.75
C THR A 582 16.07 -0.18 32.84
N GLU A 583 15.14 -0.41 33.76
CA GLU A 583 15.29 -1.36 34.88
C GLU A 583 14.43 -2.60 34.65
N GLN A 584 14.84 -3.73 35.18
CA GLN A 584 14.06 -4.95 35.09
C GLN A 584 12.71 -4.76 35.80
N PRO A 585 11.59 -4.85 35.06
CA PRO A 585 10.29 -4.75 35.68
C PRO A 585 10.02 -5.97 36.61
N ASN A 586 9.25 -5.75 37.66
CA ASN A 586 8.90 -6.83 38.59
C ASN A 586 7.90 -7.85 37.98
N ALA A 587 7.44 -7.64 36.76
CA ALA A 587 6.54 -8.54 36.04
C ALA A 587 7.26 -9.17 34.82
N SER A 588 6.96 -10.44 34.55
CA SER A 588 7.47 -11.16 33.39
C SER A 588 6.83 -10.68 32.07
N ASP A 589 5.62 -10.14 32.17
CA ASP A 589 4.79 -9.74 31.03
C ASP A 589 4.30 -8.32 31.21
N ALA A 590 4.29 -7.56 30.11
CA ALA A 590 3.61 -6.28 30.02
C ALA A 590 2.21 -6.47 29.46
N VAL A 591 1.31 -5.60 29.85
CA VAL A 591 -0.11 -5.68 29.52
C VAL A 591 -0.46 -4.56 28.54
N PHE A 592 -1.05 -4.93 27.39
CA PHE A 592 -1.60 -4.01 26.41
C PHE A 592 -3.12 -4.10 26.39
N ASP A 593 -3.82 -3.06 26.81
CA ASP A 593 -5.27 -2.95 26.63
C ASP A 593 -5.53 -2.42 25.21
N THR A 594 -6.37 -3.12 24.46
CA THR A 594 -6.76 -2.71 23.10
C THR A 594 -7.88 -1.67 23.13
N PRO A 595 -8.15 -0.95 22.03
CA PRO A 595 -9.29 -0.04 21.91
C PRO A 595 -10.64 -0.70 22.19
N SER A 596 -10.82 -1.97 21.86
CA SER A 596 -12.01 -2.79 22.17
C SER A 596 -12.05 -3.28 23.62
N LYS A 597 -11.08 -2.86 24.47
CA LYS A 597 -10.95 -3.24 25.90
C LYS A 597 -10.58 -4.71 26.15
N ASN A 598 -10.03 -5.37 25.15
CA ASN A 598 -9.36 -6.65 25.35
C ASN A 598 -7.96 -6.42 25.91
N THR A 599 -7.44 -7.41 26.64
CA THR A 599 -6.12 -7.36 27.24
C THR A 599 -5.22 -8.38 26.57
N ILE A 600 -4.02 -7.96 26.18
CA ILE A 600 -2.98 -8.80 25.55
C ILE A 600 -1.76 -8.78 26.46
N ASP A 601 -1.35 -9.95 26.95
CA ASP A 601 -0.11 -10.11 27.71
C ASP A 601 1.04 -10.35 26.75
N VAL A 602 2.11 -9.54 26.90
CA VAL A 602 3.28 -9.56 26.02
C VAL A 602 4.53 -9.79 26.87
N PRO A 603 5.34 -10.80 26.57
CA PRO A 603 6.53 -11.10 27.36
C PRO A 603 7.56 -9.98 27.26
N VAL A 604 8.10 -9.61 28.42
CA VAL A 604 9.20 -8.66 28.52
C VAL A 604 10.51 -9.39 28.23
N ARG A 605 11.24 -8.94 27.22
CA ARG A 605 12.53 -9.51 26.82
C ARG A 605 13.65 -8.52 27.04
N GLU A 606 14.79 -9.01 27.49
CA GLU A 606 16.00 -8.20 27.53
C GLU A 606 16.58 -8.06 26.13
N TYR A 607 16.76 -6.82 25.70
CA TYR A 607 17.37 -6.48 24.42
C TYR A 607 18.35 -5.32 24.60
N ARG A 608 19.64 -5.54 24.34
CA ARG A 608 20.71 -4.51 24.45
C ARG A 608 20.68 -3.70 25.74
N ASN A 609 20.64 -4.39 26.88
CA ASN A 609 20.61 -3.77 28.20
C ASN A 609 19.35 -2.92 28.50
N GLN A 610 18.27 -3.19 27.80
CA GLN A 610 16.93 -2.64 28.08
C GLN A 610 15.91 -3.78 28.09
N TYR A 611 14.85 -3.61 28.84
CA TYR A 611 13.72 -4.54 28.88
C TYR A 611 12.63 -4.03 27.94
N VAL A 612 12.27 -4.83 26.95
CA VAL A 612 11.32 -4.43 25.91
C VAL A 612 10.17 -5.42 25.86
N ALA A 613 8.95 -4.92 25.95
CA ALA A 613 7.74 -5.64 25.57
C ALA A 613 7.28 -5.11 24.22
N MET A 614 7.10 -5.98 23.24
CA MET A 614 6.71 -5.60 21.88
C MET A 614 5.48 -6.39 21.43
N LEU A 615 4.36 -5.69 21.27
CA LEU A 615 3.20 -6.19 20.56
C LEU A 615 3.49 -6.07 19.04
N GLU A 616 3.59 -7.22 18.37
CA GLU A 616 4.10 -7.27 16.98
C GLU A 616 3.15 -6.60 15.96
N ASN A 617 1.84 -6.68 16.19
CA ASN A 617 0.82 -6.15 15.29
C ASN A 617 -0.32 -5.50 16.08
N ALA A 618 -0.54 -4.20 15.87
CA ALA A 618 -1.69 -3.46 16.39
C ALA A 618 -2.87 -3.58 15.41
N GLN A 619 -3.82 -4.43 15.69
CA GLN A 619 -4.92 -4.77 14.76
C GLN A 619 -6.07 -3.76 14.73
N GLU A 620 -6.17 -2.88 15.72
CA GLU A 620 -7.29 -1.95 15.87
C GLU A 620 -6.82 -0.49 15.82
N ALA A 621 -7.59 0.37 15.16
CA ALA A 621 -7.39 1.82 15.26
C ALA A 621 -8.00 2.36 16.55
N GLY A 622 -7.21 3.11 17.34
CA GLY A 622 -7.68 3.64 18.62
C GLY A 622 -6.54 3.96 19.57
N PHE A 623 -6.86 4.06 20.84
CA PHE A 623 -5.87 4.23 21.90
C PHE A 623 -5.63 2.89 22.58
N TYR A 624 -4.43 2.35 22.39
CA TYR A 624 -3.90 1.26 23.21
C TYR A 624 -3.39 1.82 24.53
N VAL A 625 -3.44 1.03 25.59
CA VAL A 625 -2.84 1.42 26.88
C VAL A 625 -1.83 0.35 27.30
N ALA A 626 -0.55 0.68 27.26
CA ALA A 626 0.52 -0.23 27.61
C ALA A 626 0.90 -0.05 29.10
N ARG A 627 1.03 -1.14 29.85
CA ARG A 627 1.38 -1.15 31.29
C ARG A 627 2.39 -2.24 31.60
N VAL A 628 3.26 -1.98 32.59
CA VAL A 628 4.21 -2.98 33.12
C VAL A 628 3.48 -4.10 33.87
N SER A 629 2.40 -3.75 34.55
CA SER A 629 1.53 -4.65 35.28
C SER A 629 0.11 -4.07 35.33
N VAL A 630 -0.86 -4.90 35.68
CA VAL A 630 -2.27 -4.48 35.79
C VAL A 630 -2.46 -3.28 36.74
N GLN A 631 -1.60 -3.11 37.75
CA GLN A 631 -1.68 -2.03 38.73
C GLN A 631 -0.85 -0.81 38.39
N ALA A 632 0.04 -0.90 37.40
CA ALA A 632 0.87 0.25 36.99
C ALA A 632 0.05 1.28 36.18
N PRO A 633 0.44 2.58 36.25
CA PRO A 633 -0.16 3.59 35.40
C PRO A 633 0.07 3.20 33.93
N GLY A 634 -1.02 3.26 33.16
CA GLY A 634 -0.98 2.90 31.74
C GLY A 634 -0.53 4.08 30.88
N MET A 635 0.24 3.76 29.84
CA MET A 635 0.71 4.70 28.84
C MET A 635 -0.12 4.55 27.58
N PRO A 636 -0.93 5.54 27.20
CA PRO A 636 -1.72 5.47 25.98
C PRO A 636 -0.80 5.61 24.75
N ILE A 637 -1.09 4.84 23.71
CA ILE A 637 -0.43 4.89 22.41
C ILE A 637 -1.54 5.06 21.36
N ALA A 638 -1.41 6.07 20.51
CA ALA A 638 -2.38 6.31 19.43
C ALA A 638 -2.02 5.46 18.21
N VAL A 639 -3.00 4.72 17.73
CA VAL A 639 -2.93 3.94 16.50
C VAL A 639 -4.02 4.43 15.55
N ASN A 640 -3.65 4.80 14.34
CA ASN A 640 -4.55 5.32 13.31
C ASN A 640 -4.60 4.38 12.11
N VAL A 641 -5.57 4.56 11.23
CA VAL A 641 -5.59 3.89 9.93
C VAL A 641 -4.59 4.54 8.97
N ASP A 642 -4.17 3.80 7.95
CA ASP A 642 -3.31 4.32 6.88
C ASP A 642 -4.12 5.22 5.94
N THR A 643 -3.84 6.50 5.92
CA THR A 643 -4.58 7.49 5.12
C THR A 643 -4.45 7.31 3.60
N ARG A 644 -3.58 6.43 3.12
CA ARG A 644 -3.50 6.09 1.70
C ARG A 644 -4.78 5.38 1.22
N GLU A 645 -5.34 4.52 2.04
CA GLU A 645 -6.60 3.81 1.78
C GLU A 645 -7.85 4.72 1.85
N SER A 646 -7.70 5.96 2.34
CA SER A 646 -8.78 6.95 2.31
C SER A 646 -9.11 7.41 0.89
N ASP A 647 -8.19 7.22 -0.05
CA ASP A 647 -8.43 7.47 -1.48
C ASP A 647 -9.16 6.25 -2.07
N VAL A 648 -10.47 6.26 -1.94
CA VAL A 648 -11.35 5.15 -2.34
C VAL A 648 -11.62 5.06 -3.84
N ALA A 649 -10.93 5.88 -4.65
CA ALA A 649 -11.03 5.85 -6.10
C ALA A 649 -10.61 4.49 -6.66
N CYS A 650 -11.49 3.85 -7.43
CA CYS A 650 -11.22 2.57 -8.07
C CYS A 650 -10.47 2.79 -9.38
N LEU A 651 -9.62 1.84 -9.75
CA LEU A 651 -8.95 1.87 -11.05
C LEU A 651 -9.97 1.59 -12.17
N PRO A 652 -10.11 2.48 -13.18
CA PRO A 652 -11.00 2.25 -14.30
C PRO A 652 -10.68 0.94 -15.03
N GLU A 653 -11.69 0.25 -15.52
CA GLU A 653 -11.54 -1.05 -16.20
C GLU A 653 -10.54 -1.00 -17.37
N THR A 654 -10.51 0.10 -18.14
CA THR A 654 -9.57 0.32 -19.23
C THR A 654 -8.12 0.30 -18.77
N ASP A 655 -7.85 0.94 -17.63
CA ASP A 655 -6.52 1.04 -17.04
C ASP A 655 -6.14 -0.29 -16.36
N LEU A 656 -7.11 -0.94 -15.71
CA LEU A 656 -6.94 -2.25 -15.13
C LEU A 656 -6.57 -3.31 -16.19
N ARG A 657 -7.24 -3.30 -17.34
CA ARG A 657 -6.89 -4.15 -18.49
C ARG A 657 -5.46 -3.88 -18.98
N THR A 658 -5.02 -2.62 -18.96
CA THR A 658 -3.64 -2.25 -19.32
C THR A 658 -2.62 -2.72 -18.27
N VAL A 659 -2.96 -2.65 -17.00
CA VAL A 659 -2.12 -3.15 -15.90
C VAL A 659 -1.95 -4.67 -15.98
N LEU A 660 -3.01 -5.39 -16.35
CA LEU A 660 -3.05 -6.85 -16.41
C LEU A 660 -2.76 -7.43 -17.82
N ASP A 661 -2.39 -6.60 -18.77
CA ASP A 661 -2.02 -7.04 -20.10
C ASP A 661 -0.89 -8.10 -20.05
N ASP A 662 -1.02 -9.19 -20.81
CA ASP A 662 -0.11 -10.34 -20.83
C ASP A 662 0.00 -11.17 -19.51
N THR A 663 -0.90 -11.01 -18.54
CA THR A 663 -0.87 -11.78 -17.28
C THR A 663 -1.72 -13.05 -17.30
N GLY A 664 -2.61 -13.22 -18.28
CA GLY A 664 -3.54 -14.35 -18.31
C GLY A 664 -4.69 -14.28 -17.30
N ILE A 665 -4.84 -13.13 -16.59
CA ILE A 665 -5.89 -12.92 -15.58
C ILE A 665 -7.18 -12.46 -16.26
N ALA A 666 -8.28 -13.16 -15.98
CA ALA A 666 -9.61 -12.79 -16.45
C ALA A 666 -10.21 -11.73 -15.50
N ILE A 667 -10.74 -10.64 -16.06
CA ILE A 667 -11.44 -9.60 -15.29
C ILE A 667 -12.93 -9.81 -15.50
N ALA A 668 -13.68 -9.94 -14.42
CA ALA A 668 -15.15 -10.10 -14.44
C ALA A 668 -15.81 -8.94 -13.70
N THR A 669 -16.37 -8.00 -14.44
CA THR A 669 -17.03 -6.80 -13.89
C THR A 669 -18.52 -7.02 -13.62
N SER A 670 -19.10 -8.11 -14.12
CA SER A 670 -20.48 -8.49 -13.88
C SER A 670 -20.61 -9.98 -13.60
N GLU A 671 -21.70 -10.37 -12.92
CA GLU A 671 -22.02 -11.77 -12.64
C GLU A 671 -22.07 -12.61 -13.94
N ALA A 672 -22.66 -12.06 -15.00
CA ALA A 672 -22.76 -12.75 -16.30
C ALA A 672 -21.40 -12.99 -16.94
N GLU A 673 -20.48 -12.02 -16.85
CA GLU A 673 -19.08 -12.18 -17.31
C GLU A 673 -18.35 -13.22 -16.46
N LEU A 674 -18.46 -13.12 -15.13
CA LEU A 674 -17.85 -14.07 -14.21
C LEU A 674 -18.26 -15.51 -14.54
N LEU A 675 -19.54 -15.75 -14.70
CA LEU A 675 -20.08 -17.06 -15.03
C LEU A 675 -19.59 -17.55 -16.41
N SER A 676 -19.54 -16.66 -17.42
CA SER A 676 -19.06 -16.99 -18.75
C SER A 676 -17.57 -17.34 -18.77
N GLU A 677 -16.75 -16.60 -18.01
CA GLU A 677 -15.33 -16.87 -17.89
C GLU A 677 -15.04 -18.19 -17.15
N ILE A 678 -15.77 -18.45 -16.04
CA ILE A 678 -15.68 -19.74 -15.33
C ILE A 678 -16.05 -20.90 -16.27
N GLU A 679 -17.15 -20.78 -17.04
CA GLU A 679 -17.54 -21.80 -18.00
C GLU A 679 -16.50 -21.98 -19.10
N ALA A 680 -15.93 -20.89 -19.63
CA ALA A 680 -14.90 -20.95 -20.67
C ALA A 680 -13.65 -21.70 -20.19
N VAL A 681 -13.24 -21.45 -18.97
CA VAL A 681 -12.07 -22.12 -18.35
C VAL A 681 -12.38 -23.59 -18.05
N ARG A 682 -13.55 -23.91 -17.50
CA ARG A 682 -13.93 -25.30 -17.15
C ARG A 682 -14.26 -26.15 -18.37
N THR A 683 -14.87 -25.57 -19.40
CA THR A 683 -15.27 -26.30 -20.62
C THR A 683 -14.20 -26.33 -21.69
N GLY A 684 -13.21 -25.43 -21.64
CA GLY A 684 -12.19 -25.24 -22.63
C GLY A 684 -12.71 -24.57 -23.92
N GLN A 685 -11.81 -24.12 -24.77
CA GLN A 685 -12.18 -23.50 -26.05
C GLN A 685 -12.78 -24.54 -27.00
N SER A 686 -14.06 -24.41 -27.29
CA SER A 686 -14.76 -25.30 -28.20
C SER A 686 -14.41 -25.00 -29.67
N SER A 687 -13.80 -25.97 -30.35
CA SER A 687 -13.38 -25.83 -31.75
C SER A 687 -14.52 -26.03 -32.75
N TRP A 688 -15.80 -26.01 -32.35
CA TRP A 688 -16.95 -26.28 -33.20
C TRP A 688 -17.04 -25.36 -34.43
N ARG A 689 -16.63 -24.06 -34.28
CA ARG A 689 -16.62 -23.09 -35.37
C ARG A 689 -15.70 -23.49 -36.51
N PHE A 690 -14.52 -24.04 -36.16
CA PHE A 690 -13.58 -24.53 -37.15
C PHE A 690 -14.14 -25.72 -37.95
N PHE A 691 -14.73 -26.71 -37.24
CA PHE A 691 -15.33 -27.86 -37.93
C PHE A 691 -16.57 -27.49 -38.74
N MET A 692 -17.36 -26.51 -38.28
CA MET A 692 -18.51 -25.98 -39.02
C MET A 692 -18.07 -25.26 -40.28
N LEU A 693 -17.06 -24.38 -40.22
CA LEU A 693 -16.49 -23.69 -41.39
C LEU A 693 -15.89 -24.69 -42.40
N MET A 694 -15.19 -25.69 -41.89
CA MET A 694 -14.63 -26.73 -42.74
C MET A 694 -15.73 -27.57 -43.39
N GLY A 695 -16.80 -27.91 -42.68
CA GLY A 695 -17.99 -28.57 -43.24
C GLY A 695 -18.65 -27.73 -44.30
N LEU A 696 -18.80 -26.43 -44.13
CA LEU A 696 -19.36 -25.52 -45.11
C LEU A 696 -18.49 -25.39 -46.37
N THR A 697 -17.16 -25.34 -46.22
CA THR A 697 -16.22 -25.33 -47.37
C THR A 697 -16.30 -26.62 -48.17
N PHE A 698 -16.44 -27.78 -47.51
CA PHE A 698 -16.63 -29.04 -48.20
C PHE A 698 -17.96 -29.14 -48.91
N LEU A 699 -19.05 -28.56 -48.38
CA LEU A 699 -20.36 -28.52 -48.98
C LEU A 699 -20.35 -27.61 -50.22
N ILE A 700 -19.67 -26.47 -50.19
CA ILE A 700 -19.47 -25.60 -51.34
C ILE A 700 -18.63 -26.29 -52.40
N ALA A 701 -17.56 -26.98 -51.99
CA ALA A 701 -16.72 -27.76 -52.91
C ALA A 701 -17.53 -28.88 -53.59
N GLU A 702 -18.40 -29.60 -52.86
CA GLU A 702 -19.29 -30.63 -53.42
C GLU A 702 -20.25 -30.03 -54.45
N SER A 703 -20.90 -28.89 -54.13
CA SER A 703 -21.83 -28.22 -55.03
C SER A 703 -21.16 -27.80 -56.35
N LEU A 704 -19.99 -27.12 -56.23
CA LEU A 704 -19.21 -26.69 -57.40
C LEU A 704 -18.72 -27.88 -58.26
N PHE A 705 -18.35 -28.99 -57.61
CA PHE A 705 -17.91 -30.19 -58.29
C PHE A 705 -19.09 -30.90 -59.01
N ALA A 706 -20.28 -30.93 -58.37
CA ALA A 706 -21.51 -31.45 -58.91
C ALA A 706 -22.00 -30.64 -60.14
N ASP A 707 -22.02 -29.30 -60.03
CA ASP A 707 -22.42 -28.39 -61.13
C ASP A 707 -21.50 -28.47 -62.33
N ARG A 708 -20.18 -28.56 -62.13
CA ARG A 708 -19.24 -28.79 -63.25
C ARG A 708 -19.41 -30.14 -63.93
N LEU A 709 -19.97 -31.11 -63.24
CA LEU A 709 -20.28 -32.43 -63.82
C LEU A 709 -21.59 -32.35 -64.64
N LEU A 710 -22.60 -31.70 -64.14
CA LEU A 710 -23.89 -31.47 -64.85
C LEU A 710 -23.70 -30.65 -66.13
N SER A 711 -22.95 -29.53 -66.04
CA SER A 711 -22.70 -28.68 -67.20
C SER A 711 -21.94 -29.39 -68.33
N LYS A 712 -20.98 -30.27 -67.96
CA LYS A 712 -20.29 -31.12 -68.94
C LYS A 712 -21.15 -32.24 -69.51
N GLN A 713 -22.18 -32.69 -68.85
CA GLN A 713 -23.15 -33.64 -69.39
C GLN A 713 -24.15 -32.95 -70.35
N LEU A 714 -24.66 -31.79 -70.02
CA LEU A 714 -25.57 -31.00 -70.85
C LEU A 714 -24.91 -30.46 -72.12
N SER A 715 -23.69 -30.01 -72.11
CA SER A 715 -22.93 -29.55 -73.26
C SER A 715 -22.58 -30.70 -74.25
N ARG A 716 -22.60 -31.97 -73.82
CA ARG A 716 -22.42 -33.12 -74.66
C ARG A 716 -23.69 -33.66 -75.27
N GLN A 717 -24.85 -33.35 -74.78
CA GLN A 717 -26.17 -33.66 -75.40
C GLN A 717 -26.56 -32.68 -76.47
N GLN A 718 -25.94 -31.52 -76.57
CA GLN A 718 -26.25 -30.45 -77.52
C GLN A 718 -25.28 -30.37 -78.72
N SER A 719 -24.38 -31.34 -78.96
CA SER A 719 -23.59 -31.36 -80.18
C SER A 719 -24.44 -31.87 -81.32
N PRO A 720 -24.80 -31.06 -82.34
CA PRO A 720 -25.62 -31.48 -83.49
C PRO A 720 -24.82 -32.42 -84.37
N VAL A 721 -25.49 -33.53 -84.86
CA VAL A 721 -25.01 -34.40 -85.94
C VAL A 721 -24.91 -33.51 -87.16
N GLY A 722 -23.68 -33.25 -87.64
CA GLY A 722 -23.38 -32.49 -88.81
C GLY A 722 -23.81 -33.29 -90.02
N THR A 723 -24.72 -32.72 -90.74
CA THR A 723 -25.11 -33.03 -92.12
C THR A 723 -23.94 -32.72 -93.06
N GLU A 724 -23.33 -33.71 -93.66
CA GLU A 724 -22.62 -33.54 -94.93
C GLU A 724 -23.36 -34.29 -95.98
N ALA A 725 -23.92 -33.45 -96.88
CA ALA A 725 -24.43 -33.92 -98.18
C ALA A 725 -23.75 -33.11 -99.29
N LYS A 726 -23.06 -33.84 -100.17
CA LYS A 726 -22.88 -33.63 -101.59
C LYS A 726 -22.40 -32.31 -102.14
N GLN A 727 -21.43 -32.39 -103.01
CA GLN A 727 -21.47 -32.14 -104.47
C GLN A 727 -20.15 -32.50 -105.06
N ASP A 728 -20.12 -33.45 -105.96
CA ASP A 728 -20.23 -33.50 -107.44
C ASP A 728 -19.13 -32.73 -108.18
N VAL A 729 -18.60 -33.49 -109.08
CA VAL A 729 -17.91 -33.46 -110.37
C VAL A 729 -16.40 -33.64 -110.34
#